data_5668adbe0159b4a6cb67c87fc84fcaba
#
_entry.id   5668adbe0159b4a6cb67c87fc84fcaba
#
_cell.length_a   1.000
_cell.length_b   1.000
_cell.length_c   1.000
_cell.angle_alpha   90.00
_cell.angle_beta   90.00
_cell.angle_gamma   90.00
#
_symmetry.space_group_name_H-M   'P 1'
#
loop_
_entity.id
_entity.type
_entity.pdbx_description
1 polymer ?
#
loop_
_entity_poly.entity_id
_entity_poly.type
_entity_poly.pdbx_seq_one_letter_code
_entity_poly.pdbx_strand_id
1 'polypeptide(L)'
;MSAWNTDQGADFRGPLDVTRAATVVADAQNTVIGWSLGAERLFGYRSREIVGRPLTTFLPPGPTPSHPPPLPRYRGDDVRAARHRDGTEMIVAVDECPLPGAGTAVRVLVATELKELRLWDSRLALLHGLATQSPVGLAIYDADLRLTWCNTAFEREIGRPFAEFRGQRADELYADGRFVTKGHPPTLEAVMRHVLDTGEPFLDLHFQGRPPSDPDTEHLWSCAYYRLQDADGHVVGVCEDAFDISDRYRAQRRLALLVEAGRGIGTALDVVVTAEKITEVSVPAFASTVTVDLARVVLEGEVPATSGTAAMSLVRVSTRSADGADTEEAGTARSPVEYAAGSPQDRSLASGGLVLDNTTLVVPLRAGNGLLGLVTFIRDAEPTAFDGGEVALADELVARTAVSIDNARRFTRERIAALALQRQLLPQQLPEASAVDLAYRYLPTDDVTGVGGDWFDVIPLSGSRVGLVVGDVVGHGLQAAATMGRLRTTVRAFAQLDMDPVELLSRLDDLVAQSAEEQGGGTGVPAGDHADVTTGATCLYAVYDPVSRCCVMARAGHLPPAVVDPEGRVTFPDLPAGPPLGLGGLPFESLETELPVGSLLALFTDGLVEARDHDIDHGLDTLGRVLGDRHAPLEDLCDRALAELVPSGSTADDTALLLVRTRELDTSQVVEWELPAEPVAAGRVRDLVTRQLHHWDLDELSFTTELVASELVTNAVRYAEGPIRVRLIRDRTLLCEVADTGHTSPHLRHSGEDDEGGRGLFIVAQLVQRWGTRYSQSGKTIWTEQAFPPAEEPPGLRP
;
A
#
# COMPACT_ATOMS: atom_id res chain seq x y z
N MET A 1 40.74 0.09 -12.81
CA MET A 1 42.06 -0.02 -12.09
C MET A 1 43.15 -0.21 -13.13
N SER A 2 43.70 0.87 -13.62
CA SER A 2 44.85 0.83 -14.54
C SER A 2 46.08 1.14 -13.70
N ALA A 3 47.02 0.19 -13.75
CA ALA A 3 48.32 0.34 -13.12
C ALA A 3 48.95 1.67 -13.51
N TRP A 4 49.22 2.50 -12.55
CA TRP A 4 50.07 3.66 -12.71
C TRP A 4 51.47 3.15 -13.04
N ASN A 5 51.94 3.51 -14.23
CA ASN A 5 53.25 3.16 -14.72
C ASN A 5 54.28 3.89 -13.86
N THR A 6 54.92 3.19 -12.96
CA THR A 6 55.93 3.68 -12.00
C THR A 6 57.26 4.04 -12.66
N ASP A 7 57.37 4.06 -14.00
CA ASP A 7 58.59 4.26 -14.74
C ASP A 7 58.82 5.69 -15.20
N GLN A 8 58.04 6.68 -14.78
CA GLN A 8 58.35 8.10 -14.85
C GLN A 8 58.56 8.65 -13.44
N GLY A 9 59.62 8.22 -12.81
CA GLY A 9 60.12 8.88 -11.61
C GLY A 9 60.38 10.36 -11.97
N ALA A 10 59.47 11.24 -11.54
CA ALA A 10 59.70 12.66 -11.61
C ALA A 10 60.98 12.92 -10.83
N ASP A 11 62.07 13.31 -11.55
CA ASP A 11 63.35 13.64 -10.93
C ASP A 11 63.15 14.90 -10.09
N PHE A 12 62.87 14.73 -8.81
CA PHE A 12 62.68 15.80 -7.83
C PHE A 12 64.00 16.43 -7.36
N ARG A 13 65.13 16.01 -7.92
CA ARG A 13 66.42 16.64 -7.66
C ARG A 13 66.49 18.00 -8.36
N GLY A 14 66.72 19.03 -7.60
CA GLY A 14 66.78 20.39 -8.14
C GLY A 14 67.97 20.58 -9.10
N PRO A 15 67.95 21.63 -9.92
CA PRO A 15 68.99 21.94 -10.92
C PRO A 15 70.36 22.27 -10.27
N LEU A 16 70.44 22.42 -8.99
CA LEU A 16 71.64 22.63 -8.18
C LEU A 16 72.15 21.38 -7.48
N ASP A 17 71.61 20.18 -7.79
CA ASP A 17 72.17 18.91 -7.33
C ASP A 17 73.61 18.82 -7.75
N VAL A 18 74.52 18.67 -6.80
CA VAL A 18 75.96 18.66 -6.97
C VAL A 18 76.44 17.64 -8.03
N THR A 19 75.66 16.56 -8.23
CA THR A 19 75.95 15.50 -9.22
C THR A 19 75.58 15.91 -10.66
N ARG A 20 74.76 16.89 -10.85
CA ARG A 20 74.27 17.41 -12.15
C ARG A 20 74.65 18.82 -12.41
N ALA A 21 74.93 19.63 -11.42
CA ALA A 21 75.31 21.02 -11.56
C ALA A 21 76.64 21.19 -12.28
N ALA A 22 76.66 22.18 -13.10
CA ALA A 22 77.91 22.54 -13.77
C ALA A 22 78.89 23.22 -12.77
N THR A 23 79.79 22.43 -12.17
CA THR A 23 80.77 22.92 -11.23
C THR A 23 82.10 23.23 -11.94
N VAL A 24 82.57 24.45 -11.73
CA VAL A 24 83.88 24.95 -12.28
C VAL A 24 84.71 25.47 -11.12
N VAL A 25 85.97 25.09 -11.11
CA VAL A 25 86.89 25.58 -10.12
C VAL A 25 87.90 26.52 -10.84
N ALA A 26 88.06 27.74 -10.32
CA ALA A 26 88.98 28.73 -10.87
C ALA A 26 89.98 29.24 -9.82
N ASP A 27 91.19 29.59 -10.25
CA ASP A 27 92.21 30.18 -9.44
C ASP A 27 92.04 31.73 -9.27
N ALA A 28 92.92 32.37 -8.51
CA ALA A 28 92.90 33.81 -8.31
C ALA A 28 93.08 34.66 -9.59
N GLN A 29 93.59 34.10 -10.67
CA GLN A 29 93.79 34.72 -11.99
C GLN A 29 92.57 34.44 -12.92
N ASN A 30 91.50 33.86 -12.43
CA ASN A 30 90.35 33.45 -13.21
C ASN A 30 90.69 32.37 -14.26
N THR A 31 91.63 31.50 -14.01
CA THR A 31 91.97 30.35 -14.85
C THR A 31 91.21 29.12 -14.36
N VAL A 32 90.62 28.36 -15.26
CA VAL A 32 89.91 27.11 -14.90
C VAL A 32 90.89 26.05 -14.45
N ILE A 33 90.75 25.55 -13.20
CA ILE A 33 91.67 24.51 -12.70
C ILE A 33 90.86 23.18 -12.42
N GLY A 34 89.48 23.22 -12.42
CA GLY A 34 88.65 22.10 -12.30
C GLY A 34 87.36 22.23 -13.12
N TRP A 35 86.85 21.09 -13.64
CA TRP A 35 85.73 21.04 -14.57
C TRP A 35 84.95 19.77 -14.36
N SER A 36 83.71 19.90 -13.98
CA SER A 36 82.79 18.74 -13.75
C SER A 36 82.19 18.25 -15.05
N LEU A 37 81.61 17.03 -15.00
CA LEU A 37 80.78 16.47 -16.06
C LEU A 37 79.58 17.33 -16.39
N GLY A 38 78.96 17.94 -15.30
CA GLY A 38 77.85 18.90 -15.47
C GLY A 38 78.30 20.12 -16.28
N ALA A 39 79.51 20.63 -16.06
CA ALA A 39 80.05 21.72 -16.82
C ALA A 39 80.40 21.32 -18.26
N GLU A 40 80.84 20.09 -18.48
CA GLU A 40 81.04 19.58 -19.87
C GLU A 40 79.69 19.55 -20.63
N ARG A 41 78.62 19.14 -19.96
CA ARG A 41 77.25 19.05 -20.55
C ARG A 41 76.70 20.46 -20.82
N LEU A 42 76.80 21.34 -19.86
CA LEU A 42 76.23 22.69 -19.95
C LEU A 42 76.97 23.58 -20.97
N PHE A 43 78.28 23.55 -20.98
CA PHE A 43 79.10 24.45 -21.80
C PHE A 43 79.74 23.81 -23.07
N GLY A 44 79.60 22.46 -23.17
CA GLY A 44 80.09 21.71 -24.36
C GLY A 44 81.59 21.50 -24.46
N TYR A 45 82.45 22.03 -23.54
CA TYR A 45 83.93 21.85 -23.52
C TYR A 45 84.25 20.61 -22.71
N ARG A 46 85.12 19.79 -23.21
CA ARG A 46 85.67 18.69 -22.41
C ARG A 46 86.69 19.26 -21.42
N SER A 47 86.89 18.62 -20.26
CA SER A 47 87.78 19.05 -19.21
C SER A 47 89.19 19.35 -19.77
N ARG A 48 89.75 18.48 -20.64
CA ARG A 48 91.10 18.67 -21.27
C ARG A 48 91.18 19.87 -22.21
N GLU A 49 90.02 20.42 -22.63
CA GLU A 49 90.03 21.55 -23.63
C GLU A 49 89.99 22.92 -22.93
N ILE A 50 89.39 22.90 -21.67
CA ILE A 50 89.10 24.14 -20.98
C ILE A 50 89.95 24.38 -19.75
N VAL A 51 90.45 23.30 -19.05
CA VAL A 51 91.36 23.46 -17.92
C VAL A 51 92.67 24.17 -18.40
N GLY A 52 93.07 25.19 -17.62
CA GLY A 52 94.19 26.09 -17.99
C GLY A 52 93.79 27.27 -18.87
N ARG A 53 92.53 27.43 -19.26
CA ARG A 53 91.99 28.57 -19.98
C ARG A 53 91.27 29.53 -19.03
N PRO A 54 91.28 30.86 -19.38
CA PRO A 54 90.50 31.82 -18.57
C PRO A 54 89.00 31.57 -18.62
N LEU A 55 88.32 31.89 -17.48
CA LEU A 55 86.89 31.80 -17.37
C LEU A 55 86.14 32.56 -18.47
N THR A 56 86.71 33.63 -19.00
CA THR A 56 86.17 34.44 -20.10
C THR A 56 86.00 33.67 -21.40
N THR A 57 86.56 32.45 -21.53
CA THR A 57 86.38 31.57 -22.67
C THR A 57 84.85 31.13 -22.81
N PHE A 58 84.20 30.89 -21.73
CA PHE A 58 82.79 30.50 -21.73
C PHE A 58 81.89 31.43 -20.90
N LEU A 59 82.50 32.27 -20.00
CA LEU A 59 81.80 33.33 -19.25
C LEU A 59 82.45 34.68 -19.64
N PRO A 60 82.15 35.25 -20.80
CA PRO A 60 82.74 36.52 -21.25
C PRO A 60 82.35 37.64 -20.23
N PRO A 61 83.31 38.63 -20.06
CA PRO A 61 83.03 39.86 -19.35
C PRO A 61 82.00 40.66 -20.17
N GLY A 62 80.83 40.72 -19.86
CA GLY A 62 79.75 41.44 -20.57
C GLY A 62 78.71 42.00 -19.61
N PRO A 63 77.98 43.01 -20.08
CA PRO A 63 76.92 43.52 -19.22
C PRO A 63 75.91 42.37 -18.88
N THR A 64 75.56 42.28 -17.62
CA THR A 64 74.39 41.52 -17.22
C THR A 64 73.25 41.84 -18.15
N PRO A 65 72.50 40.89 -18.65
CA PRO A 65 71.35 41.16 -19.49
C PRO A 65 70.43 42.22 -18.87
N SER A 66 70.13 43.27 -19.67
CA SER A 66 69.56 44.55 -19.18
C SER A 66 68.30 44.44 -18.44
N HIS A 67 67.62 43.25 -18.39
CA HIS A 67 66.44 42.93 -17.55
C HIS A 67 66.33 41.40 -17.33
N PRO A 68 67.13 40.78 -16.46
CA PRO A 68 66.73 39.50 -15.95
C PRO A 68 65.55 39.79 -15.09
N PRO A 69 64.34 39.16 -15.26
CA PRO A 69 63.28 39.28 -14.31
C PRO A 69 63.76 38.73 -12.96
N PRO A 70 63.42 39.40 -11.84
CA PRO A 70 63.97 39.07 -10.56
C PRO A 70 63.52 37.62 -10.17
N LEU A 71 64.51 36.79 -9.92
CA LEU A 71 64.33 35.52 -9.24
C LEU A 71 64.45 35.81 -7.75
N PRO A 72 63.51 35.46 -6.89
CA PRO A 72 63.48 35.83 -5.47
C PRO A 72 64.70 35.39 -4.66
N ARG A 73 65.53 34.46 -5.17
CA ARG A 73 66.73 33.89 -4.54
C ARG A 73 68.01 34.28 -5.10
N TYR A 74 68.03 34.92 -6.31
CA TYR A 74 69.31 35.35 -6.99
C TYR A 74 69.32 36.84 -7.15
N ARG A 75 70.47 37.46 -6.80
CA ARG A 75 70.71 38.87 -7.07
C ARG A 75 71.05 39.03 -8.55
N GLY A 76 70.80 40.20 -9.10
CA GLY A 76 71.04 40.48 -10.55
C GLY A 76 72.47 40.21 -11.02
N ASP A 77 73.46 40.29 -10.14
CA ASP A 77 74.88 40.07 -10.42
C ASP A 77 75.27 38.58 -10.55
N ASP A 78 74.41 37.68 -10.10
CA ASP A 78 74.57 36.22 -10.19
C ASP A 78 74.08 35.61 -11.52
N VAL A 79 73.48 36.41 -12.41
CA VAL A 79 72.99 35.97 -13.74
C VAL A 79 73.88 36.50 -14.80
N ARG A 80 74.55 35.63 -15.61
CA ARG A 80 75.57 35.98 -16.62
C ARG A 80 75.24 35.35 -17.95
N ALA A 81 75.79 36.05 -19.06
CA ALA A 81 75.79 35.43 -20.37
C ALA A 81 76.95 34.41 -20.45
N ALA A 82 76.66 33.21 -20.89
CA ALA A 82 77.67 32.18 -21.13
C ALA A 82 77.63 31.76 -22.61
N ARG A 83 78.78 31.28 -23.09
CA ARG A 83 78.88 30.80 -24.47
C ARG A 83 79.19 29.31 -24.45
N HIS A 84 78.44 28.58 -25.17
CA HIS A 84 78.66 27.18 -25.41
C HIS A 84 79.77 27.00 -26.45
N ARG A 85 80.34 25.82 -26.50
CA ARG A 85 81.50 25.52 -27.43
C ARG A 85 81.13 25.74 -28.90
N ASP A 86 79.86 25.46 -29.30
CA ASP A 86 79.35 25.64 -30.65
C ASP A 86 79.11 27.13 -31.03
N GLY A 87 79.32 28.04 -30.12
CA GLY A 87 79.06 29.46 -30.28
C GLY A 87 77.68 29.94 -29.81
N THR A 88 76.85 29.08 -29.42
CA THR A 88 75.53 29.45 -28.91
C THR A 88 75.63 30.21 -27.59
N GLU A 89 74.89 31.33 -27.48
CA GLU A 89 74.85 32.12 -26.26
C GLU A 89 73.70 31.61 -25.39
N MET A 90 73.97 31.41 -24.10
CA MET A 90 72.99 30.99 -23.08
C MET A 90 73.10 31.91 -21.87
N ILE A 91 72.00 31.97 -21.10
CA ILE A 91 72.00 32.72 -19.85
C ILE A 91 72.07 31.68 -18.72
N VAL A 92 73.10 31.84 -17.85
CA VAL A 92 73.32 30.97 -16.70
C VAL A 92 73.18 31.74 -15.40
N ALA A 93 72.62 31.10 -14.37
CA ALA A 93 72.82 31.56 -13.00
C ALA A 93 74.09 30.93 -12.44
N VAL A 94 74.92 31.73 -11.79
CA VAL A 94 76.23 31.29 -11.28
C VAL A 94 76.29 31.66 -9.81
N ASP A 95 76.56 30.70 -8.96
CA ASP A 95 76.78 30.88 -7.53
C ASP A 95 78.34 30.73 -7.32
N GLU A 96 78.98 31.72 -6.68
CA GLU A 96 80.41 31.69 -6.41
C GLU A 96 80.71 31.48 -4.92
N CYS A 97 81.32 30.36 -4.63
CA CYS A 97 81.76 30.05 -3.25
C CYS A 97 83.31 30.11 -3.14
N PRO A 98 83.84 30.92 -2.30
CA PRO A 98 85.30 30.88 -2.00
C PRO A 98 85.68 29.65 -1.23
N LEU A 99 86.72 28.90 -1.60
CA LEU A 99 87.21 27.76 -0.83
C LEU A 99 88.21 28.27 0.22
N PRO A 100 87.92 28.27 1.51
CA PRO A 100 88.83 28.66 2.55
C PRO A 100 89.92 27.59 2.76
N GLY A 101 91.18 27.96 2.75
CA GLY A 101 92.29 27.09 3.18
C GLY A 101 93.38 26.73 2.06
N ALA A 102 93.11 26.97 0.81
CA ALA A 102 94.14 26.85 -0.19
C ALA A 102 94.92 28.22 -0.30
N GLY A 103 96.27 28.27 -0.13
CA GLY A 103 97.06 29.46 -0.09
C GLY A 103 97.05 30.35 -1.38
N THR A 104 96.20 30.10 -2.30
CA THR A 104 95.74 30.87 -3.44
C THR A 104 94.26 30.94 -3.42
N ALA A 105 93.64 32.14 -3.60
CA ALA A 105 92.20 32.31 -3.58
C ALA A 105 91.47 31.46 -4.71
N VAL A 106 91.03 30.27 -4.35
CA VAL A 106 90.29 29.35 -5.25
C VAL A 106 88.88 29.60 -5.10
N ARG A 107 88.09 29.67 -6.17
CA ARG A 107 86.64 29.83 -6.19
C ARG A 107 85.98 28.65 -6.86
N VAL A 108 84.88 28.17 -6.33
CA VAL A 108 84.01 27.21 -6.96
C VAL A 108 82.83 27.97 -7.50
N LEU A 109 82.58 27.81 -8.83
CA LEU A 109 81.44 28.37 -9.50
C LEU A 109 80.46 27.19 -9.74
N VAL A 110 79.23 27.33 -9.32
CA VAL A 110 78.17 26.40 -9.67
C VAL A 110 77.25 27.11 -10.66
N ALA A 111 77.16 26.60 -11.86
CA ALA A 111 76.39 27.22 -12.97
C ALA A 111 75.21 26.34 -13.35
N THR A 112 74.03 26.93 -13.60
CA THR A 112 72.83 26.28 -14.09
C THR A 112 72.18 27.14 -15.17
N GLU A 113 71.59 26.53 -16.22
CA GLU A 113 70.83 27.26 -17.23
C GLU A 113 69.64 27.98 -16.57
N LEU A 114 69.53 29.29 -16.83
CA LEU A 114 68.44 30.09 -16.23
C LEU A 114 67.07 29.58 -16.59
N LYS A 115 66.94 29.00 -17.80
CA LYS A 115 65.61 28.37 -18.20
C LYS A 115 65.24 27.16 -17.37
N GLU A 116 66.17 26.28 -17.01
CA GLU A 116 65.95 25.12 -16.16
C GLU A 116 65.59 25.55 -14.72
N LEU A 117 66.32 26.54 -14.21
CA LEU A 117 66.07 27.09 -12.87
C LEU A 117 64.67 27.70 -12.78
N ARG A 118 64.25 28.49 -13.79
CA ARG A 118 62.88 29.04 -13.84
C ARG A 118 61.78 27.97 -13.92
N LEU A 119 62.06 26.95 -14.74
CA LEU A 119 61.12 25.84 -14.84
C LEU A 119 60.98 25.12 -13.50
N TRP A 120 62.09 24.96 -12.79
CA TRP A 120 62.05 24.36 -11.43
C TRP A 120 61.33 25.26 -10.42
N ASP A 121 61.62 26.54 -10.35
CA ASP A 121 60.96 27.49 -9.46
C ASP A 121 59.43 27.58 -9.78
N SER A 122 59.09 27.57 -11.06
CA SER A 122 57.68 27.55 -11.47
C SER A 122 56.97 26.28 -11.03
N ARG A 123 57.63 25.11 -11.13
CA ARG A 123 57.10 23.84 -10.64
C ARG A 123 56.88 23.82 -9.11
N LEU A 124 57.89 24.34 -8.38
CA LEU A 124 57.77 24.46 -6.92
C LEU A 124 56.68 25.43 -6.51
N ALA A 125 56.57 26.58 -7.20
CA ALA A 125 55.51 27.55 -6.96
C ALA A 125 54.12 26.97 -7.23
N LEU A 126 53.96 26.18 -8.31
CA LEU A 126 52.71 25.48 -8.62
C LEU A 126 52.38 24.44 -7.54
N LEU A 127 53.34 23.59 -7.15
CA LEU A 127 53.12 22.59 -6.10
C LEU A 127 52.76 23.24 -4.75
N HIS A 128 53.50 24.31 -4.40
CA HIS A 128 53.20 25.07 -3.18
C HIS A 128 51.82 25.73 -3.24
N GLY A 129 51.46 26.32 -4.39
CA GLY A 129 50.14 26.90 -4.62
C GLY A 129 49.03 25.88 -4.52
N LEU A 130 49.19 24.72 -5.16
CA LEU A 130 48.22 23.62 -5.08
C LEU A 130 48.04 23.13 -3.62
N ALA A 131 49.14 22.90 -2.91
CA ALA A 131 49.08 22.42 -1.56
C ALA A 131 48.46 23.44 -0.59
N THR A 132 48.83 24.73 -0.67
CA THR A 132 48.40 25.79 0.24
C THR A 132 46.98 26.29 -0.04
N GLN A 133 46.55 26.28 -1.34
CA GLN A 133 45.23 26.79 -1.75
C GLN A 133 44.19 25.68 -1.89
N SER A 134 44.57 24.42 -1.70
CA SER A 134 43.60 23.30 -1.72
C SER A 134 42.50 23.54 -0.70
N PRO A 135 41.21 23.31 -1.08
CA PRO A 135 40.11 23.32 -0.10
C PRO A 135 40.11 22.07 0.81
N VAL A 136 40.87 21.05 0.46
CA VAL A 136 41.06 19.83 1.23
C VAL A 136 42.09 20.12 2.33
N GLY A 137 41.82 19.72 3.57
CA GLY A 137 42.77 19.79 4.66
C GLY A 137 43.95 18.84 4.40
N LEU A 138 45.18 19.39 4.26
CA LEU A 138 46.39 18.61 4.06
C LEU A 138 47.28 18.76 5.29
N ALA A 139 47.76 17.64 5.82
CA ALA A 139 48.67 17.58 6.95
C ALA A 139 49.80 16.58 6.67
N ILE A 140 51.03 16.93 7.07
CA ILE A 140 52.21 16.07 6.96
C ILE A 140 52.76 15.79 8.36
N TYR A 141 52.87 14.53 8.69
CA TYR A 141 53.44 14.03 9.92
C TYR A 141 54.78 13.37 9.63
N ASP A 142 55.76 13.55 10.52
CA ASP A 142 57.07 12.88 10.40
C ASP A 142 56.97 11.39 10.77
N ALA A 143 58.12 10.70 10.78
CA ALA A 143 58.21 9.28 11.14
C ALA A 143 57.80 8.98 12.59
N ASP A 144 57.83 10.00 13.49
CA ASP A 144 57.38 9.91 14.86
C ASP A 144 55.91 10.30 15.04
N LEU A 145 55.22 10.53 13.90
CA LEU A 145 53.79 10.94 13.82
C LEU A 145 53.53 12.30 14.49
N ARG A 146 54.49 13.22 14.36
CA ARG A 146 54.36 14.62 14.75
C ARG A 146 54.07 15.50 13.56
N LEU A 147 53.13 16.39 13.72
CA LEU A 147 52.73 17.31 12.65
C LEU A 147 53.88 18.30 12.29
N THR A 148 54.36 18.22 11.07
CA THR A 148 55.46 19.05 10.58
C THR A 148 55.02 20.16 9.63
N TRP A 149 53.93 19.97 8.92
CA TRP A 149 53.38 20.93 7.98
C TRP A 149 51.88 20.70 7.79
N CYS A 150 51.15 21.78 7.55
CA CYS A 150 49.76 21.69 7.11
C CYS A 150 49.43 22.87 6.16
N ASN A 151 48.34 22.78 5.44
CA ASN A 151 47.81 23.84 4.60
C ASN A 151 46.81 24.73 5.33
N THR A 152 46.40 25.82 4.66
CA THR A 152 45.42 26.79 5.23
C THR A 152 44.02 26.19 5.50
N ALA A 153 43.65 25.14 4.75
CA ALA A 153 42.36 24.48 4.99
C ALA A 153 42.38 23.73 6.33
N PHE A 154 43.47 22.99 6.62
CA PHE A 154 43.66 22.31 7.89
C PHE A 154 43.78 23.28 9.07
N GLU A 155 44.49 24.43 8.91
CA GLU A 155 44.54 25.48 9.94
C GLU A 155 43.14 26.01 10.31
N ARG A 156 42.30 26.23 9.31
CA ARG A 156 40.93 26.71 9.51
C ARG A 156 40.07 25.68 10.27
N GLU A 157 40.26 24.40 9.99
CA GLU A 157 39.57 23.32 10.66
C GLU A 157 39.95 23.21 12.14
N ILE A 158 41.25 23.34 12.44
CA ILE A 158 41.74 23.39 13.83
C ILE A 158 41.40 24.74 14.52
N GLY A 159 41.16 25.81 13.74
CA GLY A 159 40.80 27.12 14.27
C GLY A 159 41.91 27.88 14.94
N ARG A 160 43.18 27.42 14.78
CA ARG A 160 44.40 28.04 15.35
C ARG A 160 45.54 28.10 14.32
N PRO A 161 46.47 29.06 14.39
CA PRO A 161 47.62 29.09 13.51
C PRO A 161 48.49 27.84 13.67
N PHE A 162 49.06 27.33 12.59
CA PHE A 162 49.89 26.12 12.58
C PHE A 162 51.04 26.19 13.62
N ALA A 163 51.61 27.35 13.87
CA ALA A 163 52.68 27.55 14.81
C ALA A 163 52.33 27.13 16.27
N GLU A 164 51.04 27.11 16.63
CA GLU A 164 50.56 26.78 17.98
C GLU A 164 50.38 25.26 18.19
N PHE A 165 50.19 24.51 17.14
CA PHE A 165 49.95 23.06 17.24
C PHE A 165 50.98 22.21 16.46
N ARG A 166 52.05 22.85 15.94
CA ARG A 166 53.16 22.17 15.33
C ARG A 166 53.79 21.17 16.30
N GLY A 167 54.03 19.94 15.83
CA GLY A 167 54.64 18.86 16.60
C GLY A 167 53.67 18.08 17.52
N GLN A 168 52.40 18.46 17.54
CA GLN A 168 51.35 17.65 18.16
C GLN A 168 51.05 16.39 17.33
N ARG A 169 50.41 15.41 17.96
CA ARG A 169 49.98 14.17 17.29
C ARG A 169 48.54 14.28 16.87
N ALA A 170 48.12 13.51 15.90
CA ALA A 170 46.76 13.54 15.38
C ALA A 170 45.69 13.21 16.46
N ASP A 171 45.92 12.17 17.26
CA ASP A 171 44.99 11.79 18.36
C ASP A 171 44.91 12.86 19.46
N GLU A 172 45.87 13.78 19.57
CA GLU A 172 45.82 14.94 20.51
C GLU A 172 44.94 16.07 19.94
N LEU A 173 44.80 16.18 18.61
CA LEU A 173 44.02 17.21 17.96
C LEU A 173 42.54 16.82 17.89
N TYR A 174 42.23 15.52 17.78
CA TYR A 174 40.90 14.97 17.62
C TYR A 174 40.63 13.88 18.65
N ALA A 175 40.74 14.21 19.94
CA ALA A 175 40.67 13.27 21.06
C ALA A 175 39.35 12.45 21.10
N ASP A 176 38.22 13.03 20.66
CA ASP A 176 36.91 12.41 20.73
C ASP A 176 36.47 11.80 19.37
N GLY A 177 37.37 11.75 18.39
CA GLY A 177 37.04 11.23 17.07
C GLY A 177 37.06 9.72 16.95
N ARG A 178 36.30 9.20 16.02
CA ARG A 178 36.25 7.76 15.70
C ARG A 178 36.08 7.50 14.20
N PHE A 179 36.59 6.39 13.75
CA PHE A 179 36.30 5.93 12.39
C PHE A 179 34.92 5.27 12.31
N VAL A 180 34.17 5.60 11.28
CA VAL A 180 32.87 4.99 10.93
C VAL A 180 33.08 3.79 10.01
N THR A 181 34.08 3.83 9.14
CA THR A 181 34.48 2.72 8.26
C THR A 181 35.00 1.55 9.10
N LYS A 182 34.67 0.32 8.75
CA LYS A 182 35.12 -0.90 9.45
C LYS A 182 36.37 -1.50 8.78
N GLY A 183 37.16 -2.26 9.53
CA GLY A 183 38.27 -3.04 8.96
C GLY A 183 39.63 -2.32 8.92
N HIS A 184 39.80 -1.26 9.72
CA HIS A 184 41.05 -0.51 9.87
C HIS A 184 41.45 -0.40 11.35
N PRO A 185 42.68 0.04 11.67
CA PRO A 185 43.09 0.32 13.04
C PRO A 185 42.19 1.37 13.72
N PRO A 186 42.04 1.33 15.06
CA PRO A 186 41.03 2.11 15.76
C PRO A 186 41.32 3.60 15.93
N THR A 187 42.60 4.04 15.86
CA THR A 187 42.95 5.44 16.05
C THR A 187 43.68 6.01 14.84
N LEU A 188 43.72 7.36 14.73
CA LEU A 188 44.43 8.06 13.66
C LEU A 188 45.90 7.69 13.63
N GLU A 189 46.57 7.69 14.82
CA GLU A 189 47.97 7.28 14.91
C GLU A 189 48.20 5.83 14.50
N ALA A 190 47.28 4.93 14.82
CA ALA A 190 47.41 3.52 14.47
C ALA A 190 47.26 3.31 12.93
N VAL A 191 46.38 4.07 12.28
CA VAL A 191 46.25 4.09 10.82
C VAL A 191 47.53 4.63 10.18
N MET A 192 48.04 5.76 10.63
CA MET A 192 49.28 6.37 10.11
C MET A 192 50.49 5.46 10.33
N ARG A 193 50.59 4.78 11.49
CA ARG A 193 51.65 3.81 11.81
C ARG A 193 51.61 2.65 10.80
N HIS A 194 50.45 2.11 10.55
CA HIS A 194 50.29 1.04 9.56
C HIS A 194 50.77 1.48 8.17
N VAL A 195 50.41 2.70 7.74
CA VAL A 195 50.86 3.28 6.45
C VAL A 195 52.36 3.45 6.39
N LEU A 196 53.00 3.91 7.51
CA LEU A 196 54.46 4.04 7.59
C LEU A 196 55.15 2.68 7.43
N ASP A 197 54.67 1.66 8.15
CA ASP A 197 55.29 0.35 8.23
C ASP A 197 55.13 -0.45 6.92
N THR A 198 53.89 -0.47 6.36
CA THR A 198 53.56 -1.29 5.19
C THR A 198 53.77 -0.55 3.86
N GLY A 199 53.54 0.76 3.84
CA GLY A 199 53.44 1.58 2.65
C GLY A 199 52.15 1.46 1.89
N GLU A 200 51.18 0.65 2.37
CA GLU A 200 49.88 0.57 1.78
C GLU A 200 49.01 1.78 2.20
N PRO A 201 48.50 2.57 1.24
CA PRO A 201 47.67 3.71 1.59
C PRO A 201 46.26 3.29 2.03
N PHE A 202 45.73 4.00 3.00
CA PHE A 202 44.30 3.99 3.26
C PHE A 202 43.65 5.12 2.46
N LEU A 203 42.59 4.79 1.73
CA LEU A 203 41.81 5.73 0.95
C LEU A 203 40.37 5.69 1.36
N ASP A 204 39.70 6.85 1.45
CA ASP A 204 38.28 6.99 1.73
C ASP A 204 37.85 6.39 3.10
N LEU A 205 38.69 6.66 4.12
CA LEU A 205 38.29 6.36 5.51
C LEU A 205 37.39 7.47 6.04
N HIS A 206 36.23 7.09 6.55
CA HIS A 206 35.33 8.05 7.15
C HIS A 206 35.62 8.21 8.64
N PHE A 207 36.05 9.41 9.03
CA PHE A 207 36.34 9.79 10.40
C PHE A 207 35.28 10.77 10.89
N GLN A 208 34.70 10.49 12.06
CA GLN A 208 33.67 11.29 12.68
C GLN A 208 34.23 11.87 13.98
N GLY A 209 34.09 13.19 14.19
CA GLY A 209 34.59 13.87 15.36
C GLY A 209 34.15 15.32 15.42
N ARG A 210 34.61 16.03 16.42
CA ARG A 210 34.37 17.47 16.59
C ARG A 210 35.66 18.24 16.40
N PRO A 211 35.73 19.10 15.36
CA PRO A 211 36.92 19.88 15.18
C PRO A 211 37.09 20.92 16.29
N PRO A 212 38.28 21.25 16.69
CA PRO A 212 38.52 22.29 17.70
C PRO A 212 37.92 23.66 17.34
N SER A 213 37.76 23.96 16.05
CA SER A 213 37.08 25.17 15.57
C SER A 213 35.56 25.19 15.76
N ASP A 214 34.94 24.02 15.89
CA ASP A 214 33.50 23.84 16.08
C ASP A 214 33.23 22.66 17.02
N PRO A 215 33.48 22.84 18.33
CA PRO A 215 33.39 21.75 19.31
C PRO A 215 31.96 21.31 19.62
N ASP A 216 30.96 22.05 19.20
CA ASP A 216 29.55 21.78 19.45
C ASP A 216 28.93 20.94 18.34
N THR A 217 29.53 20.92 17.15
CA THR A 217 29.00 20.23 15.97
C THR A 217 29.85 19.02 15.61
N GLU A 218 29.22 17.88 15.37
CA GLU A 218 29.88 16.69 14.88
C GLU A 218 30.04 16.74 13.37
N HIS A 219 31.28 16.55 12.90
CA HIS A 219 31.67 16.57 11.50
C HIS A 219 32.06 15.17 11.04
N LEU A 220 31.96 14.92 9.74
CA LEU A 220 32.37 13.70 9.09
C LEU A 220 33.34 14.03 7.97
N TRP A 221 34.55 13.47 8.04
CA TRP A 221 35.58 13.63 7.02
C TRP A 221 35.76 12.34 6.21
N SER A 222 36.00 12.47 4.94
CA SER A 222 36.66 11.44 4.12
C SER A 222 38.15 11.70 4.17
N CYS A 223 38.90 10.77 4.75
CA CYS A 223 40.35 10.89 4.96
C CYS A 223 41.09 9.89 4.10
N ALA A 224 42.27 10.31 3.61
CA ALA A 224 43.24 9.40 3.01
C ALA A 224 44.60 9.59 3.66
N TYR A 225 45.31 8.47 3.80
CA TYR A 225 46.65 8.44 4.43
C TYR A 225 47.63 7.73 3.49
N TYR A 226 48.73 8.38 3.15
CA TYR A 226 49.72 7.79 2.29
C TYR A 226 51.15 8.16 2.71
N ARG A 227 52.10 7.21 2.52
CA ARG A 227 53.48 7.34 2.92
C ARG A 227 54.23 8.31 2.00
N LEU A 228 54.96 9.26 2.60
CA LEU A 228 55.87 10.15 1.87
C LEU A 228 57.27 9.63 1.93
N GLN A 229 57.96 9.73 0.78
CA GLN A 229 59.37 9.33 0.62
C GLN A 229 60.17 10.46 -0.03
N ASP A 230 61.43 10.56 0.32
CA ASP A 230 62.37 11.44 -0.36
C ASP A 230 62.80 10.88 -1.72
N ALA A 231 63.65 11.61 -2.43
CA ALA A 231 64.19 11.23 -3.76
C ALA A 231 65.04 9.95 -3.73
N ASP A 232 65.54 9.54 -2.57
CA ASP A 232 66.34 8.34 -2.38
C ASP A 232 65.54 7.14 -1.84
N GLY A 233 64.25 7.35 -1.69
CA GLY A 233 63.30 6.31 -1.19
C GLY A 233 63.21 6.19 0.33
N HIS A 234 63.87 7.05 1.10
CA HIS A 234 63.76 7.05 2.54
C HIS A 234 62.40 7.59 2.96
N VAL A 235 61.78 6.95 3.93
CA VAL A 235 60.49 7.38 4.47
C VAL A 235 60.65 8.69 5.23
N VAL A 236 59.95 9.73 4.79
CA VAL A 236 59.93 11.06 5.42
C VAL A 236 58.79 11.19 6.43
N GLY A 237 57.67 10.52 6.17
CA GLY A 237 56.50 10.61 7.00
C GLY A 237 55.20 10.12 6.33
N VAL A 238 54.06 10.59 6.82
CA VAL A 238 52.73 10.32 6.29
C VAL A 238 52.05 11.64 5.93
N CYS A 239 51.38 11.65 4.81
CA CYS A 239 50.46 12.70 4.45
C CYS A 239 49.04 12.25 4.74
N GLU A 240 48.29 13.12 5.37
CA GLU A 240 46.85 13.05 5.55
C GLU A 240 46.20 14.04 4.58
N ASP A 241 45.18 13.61 3.84
CA ASP A 241 44.19 14.49 3.26
C ASP A 241 42.83 14.25 3.91
N ALA A 242 42.15 15.31 4.31
CA ALA A 242 40.85 15.26 4.96
C ALA A 242 39.91 16.23 4.26
N PHE A 243 38.79 15.70 3.82
CA PHE A 243 37.74 16.47 3.17
C PHE A 243 36.44 16.36 4.00
N ASP A 244 35.91 17.50 4.46
CA ASP A 244 34.63 17.52 5.18
C ASP A 244 33.49 17.16 4.23
N ILE A 245 32.83 16.04 4.54
CA ILE A 245 31.69 15.50 3.79
C ILE A 245 30.39 15.61 4.59
N SER A 246 30.37 16.32 5.72
CA SER A 246 29.24 16.39 6.66
C SER A 246 27.93 16.78 5.96
N ASP A 247 27.95 17.83 5.16
CA ASP A 247 26.75 18.30 4.45
C ASP A 247 26.27 17.29 3.39
N ARG A 248 27.22 16.70 2.66
CA ARG A 248 26.92 15.67 1.67
C ARG A 248 26.34 14.43 2.33
N TYR A 249 26.92 14.00 3.43
CA TYR A 249 26.46 12.83 4.19
C TYR A 249 25.06 13.07 4.78
N ARG A 250 24.84 14.24 5.40
CA ARG A 250 23.52 14.63 5.91
C ARG A 250 22.48 14.66 4.80
N ALA A 251 22.81 15.25 3.65
CA ALA A 251 21.91 15.28 2.49
C ALA A 251 21.60 13.88 1.94
N GLN A 252 22.60 13.00 1.85
CA GLN A 252 22.39 11.61 1.42
C GLN A 252 21.51 10.82 2.42
N ARG A 253 21.73 10.99 3.72
CA ARG A 253 20.93 10.36 4.75
C ARG A 253 19.47 10.83 4.72
N ARG A 254 19.25 12.14 4.52
CA ARG A 254 17.90 12.70 4.32
C ARG A 254 17.22 12.11 3.09
N LEU A 255 17.94 12.04 1.98
CA LEU A 255 17.39 11.44 0.74
C LEU A 255 17.07 9.95 0.92
N ALA A 256 17.93 9.20 1.60
CA ALA A 256 17.67 7.78 1.88
C ALA A 256 16.40 7.57 2.70
N LEU A 257 16.19 8.38 3.75
CA LEU A 257 14.97 8.35 4.56
C LEU A 257 13.71 8.70 3.73
N LEU A 258 13.79 9.72 2.86
CA LEU A 258 12.67 10.08 1.99
C LEU A 258 12.33 8.98 0.98
N VAL A 259 13.35 8.31 0.43
CA VAL A 259 13.15 7.18 -0.50
C VAL A 259 12.53 5.98 0.22
N GLU A 260 13.01 5.66 1.43
CA GLU A 260 12.47 4.57 2.25
C GLU A 260 11.03 4.87 2.65
N ALA A 261 10.75 6.08 3.12
CA ALA A 261 9.41 6.56 3.40
C ALA A 261 8.49 6.46 2.18
N GLY A 262 8.98 6.87 0.99
CA GLY A 262 8.21 6.79 -0.26
C GLY A 262 7.89 5.36 -0.72
N ARG A 263 8.68 4.36 -0.28
CA ARG A 263 8.40 2.95 -0.57
C ARG A 263 7.44 2.31 0.43
N GLY A 264 7.43 2.78 1.68
CA GLY A 264 6.64 2.19 2.76
C GLY A 264 5.33 2.92 3.03
N ILE A 265 5.35 4.27 3.01
CA ILE A 265 4.20 5.11 3.33
C ILE A 265 3.30 5.21 2.09
N GLY A 266 2.02 4.81 2.23
CA GLY A 266 1.02 4.90 1.16
C GLY A 266 0.84 3.64 0.32
N THR A 267 1.49 2.53 0.67
CA THR A 267 1.26 1.23 0.03
C THR A 267 0.04 0.49 0.60
N ALA A 268 -0.40 0.84 1.81
CA ALA A 268 -1.56 0.28 2.46
C ALA A 268 -2.68 1.34 2.52
N LEU A 269 -3.91 0.90 2.29
CA LEU A 269 -5.13 1.70 2.46
C LEU A 269 -5.70 1.54 3.88
N ASP A 270 -4.82 1.34 4.85
CA ASP A 270 -5.14 1.25 6.27
C ASP A 270 -4.45 2.39 7.06
N VAL A 271 -5.24 3.08 7.87
CA VAL A 271 -4.79 4.24 8.65
C VAL A 271 -3.74 3.84 9.69
N VAL A 272 -3.92 2.67 10.34
CA VAL A 272 -3.03 2.18 11.40
C VAL A 272 -1.70 1.74 10.82
N VAL A 273 -1.74 0.92 9.77
CA VAL A 273 -0.54 0.46 9.05
C VAL A 273 0.27 1.64 8.51
N THR A 274 -0.40 2.67 8.00
CA THR A 274 0.26 3.89 7.52
C THR A 274 0.95 4.65 8.67
N ALA A 275 0.31 4.73 9.85
CA ALA A 275 0.88 5.35 11.03
C ALA A 275 2.06 4.55 11.61
N GLU A 276 2.04 3.23 11.54
CA GLU A 276 3.15 2.37 11.94
C GLU A 276 4.37 2.56 11.03
N LYS A 277 4.16 2.72 9.73
CA LYS A 277 5.24 2.88 8.75
C LYS A 277 6.08 4.13 8.97
N ILE A 278 5.50 5.27 9.33
CA ILE A 278 6.31 6.46 9.66
C ILE A 278 7.15 6.25 10.90
N THR A 279 6.65 5.56 11.92
CA THR A 279 7.45 5.25 13.12
C THR A 279 8.58 4.27 12.81
N GLU A 280 8.33 3.27 11.96
CA GLU A 280 9.33 2.30 11.51
C GLU A 280 10.49 2.96 10.75
N VAL A 281 10.18 3.81 9.78
CA VAL A 281 11.19 4.51 8.96
C VAL A 281 11.99 5.53 9.79
N SER A 282 11.35 6.14 10.80
CA SER A 282 11.98 7.23 11.55
C SER A 282 12.83 6.74 12.72
N VAL A 283 12.61 5.55 13.27
CA VAL A 283 13.38 5.00 14.40
C VAL A 283 14.28 3.86 13.93
N PRO A 284 15.58 3.82 14.28
CA PRO A 284 16.34 4.84 15.03
C PRO A 284 16.97 5.92 14.14
N ALA A 285 16.70 5.94 12.85
CA ALA A 285 17.45 6.71 11.87
C ALA A 285 17.33 8.23 12.04
N PHE A 286 16.18 8.71 12.57
CA PHE A 286 15.88 10.13 12.72
C PHE A 286 15.67 10.56 14.19
N ALA A 287 14.98 9.73 14.97
CA ALA A 287 14.68 9.99 16.37
C ALA A 287 14.84 8.71 17.21
N SER A 288 15.06 8.85 18.51
CA SER A 288 15.09 7.71 19.44
C SER A 288 13.70 7.16 19.75
N THR A 289 12.69 8.04 19.78
CA THR A 289 11.28 7.64 19.95
C THR A 289 10.39 8.44 19.02
N VAL A 290 9.43 7.76 18.41
CA VAL A 290 8.39 8.40 17.56
C VAL A 290 7.02 7.91 17.97
N THR A 291 6.07 8.83 18.12
CA THR A 291 4.67 8.52 18.40
C THR A 291 3.76 9.15 17.37
N VAL A 292 2.68 8.45 17.02
CA VAL A 292 1.61 8.95 16.14
C VAL A 292 0.29 8.92 16.88
N ASP A 293 -0.30 10.07 17.06
CA ASP A 293 -1.58 10.25 17.73
C ASP A 293 -2.59 10.83 16.73
N LEU A 294 -3.69 10.12 16.50
CA LEU A 294 -4.73 10.50 15.55
C LEU A 294 -6.04 10.84 16.25
N ALA A 295 -6.82 11.74 15.65
CA ALA A 295 -8.19 11.93 16.07
C ALA A 295 -8.99 10.64 15.90
N ARG A 296 -9.76 10.24 16.92
CA ARG A 296 -10.57 9.00 16.90
C ARG A 296 -11.43 8.88 15.64
N VAL A 297 -12.07 9.98 15.24
CA VAL A 297 -12.94 10.03 14.06
C VAL A 297 -12.21 9.69 12.74
N VAL A 298 -10.88 9.89 12.67
CA VAL A 298 -10.07 9.52 11.50
C VAL A 298 -10.05 8.00 11.31
N LEU A 299 -10.00 7.23 12.40
CA LEU A 299 -10.07 5.77 12.37
C LEU A 299 -11.45 5.25 11.94
N GLU A 300 -12.49 6.08 12.10
CA GLU A 300 -13.86 5.81 11.69
C GLU A 300 -14.18 6.32 10.28
N GLY A 301 -13.16 6.82 9.58
CA GLY A 301 -13.30 7.36 8.21
C GLY A 301 -13.80 8.80 8.14
N GLU A 302 -14.01 9.48 9.26
CA GLU A 302 -14.57 10.83 9.30
C GLU A 302 -13.49 11.93 9.35
N VAL A 303 -13.89 13.15 8.97
CA VAL A 303 -13.02 14.34 9.04
C VAL A 303 -13.21 14.99 10.40
N PRO A 304 -12.13 15.27 11.15
CA PRO A 304 -12.24 16.07 12.36
C PRO A 304 -12.85 17.43 12.08
N ALA A 305 -13.73 17.91 12.97
CA ALA A 305 -14.40 19.20 12.81
C ALA A 305 -13.38 20.35 12.79
N THR A 306 -13.46 21.19 11.79
CA THR A 306 -12.52 22.32 11.57
C THR A 306 -12.79 23.53 12.48
N SER A 307 -13.86 23.53 13.24
CA SER A 307 -14.31 24.69 14.04
C SER A 307 -14.85 24.25 15.38
N GLY A 308 -14.15 24.61 16.44
CA GLY A 308 -14.65 24.56 17.80
C GLY A 308 -13.66 24.07 18.82
N THR A 309 -13.63 24.70 19.96
CA THR A 309 -12.89 24.37 21.20
C THR A 309 -13.30 23.05 21.85
N ALA A 310 -13.97 22.16 21.15
CA ALA A 310 -14.16 20.78 21.62
C ALA A 310 -12.80 20.07 21.52
N ALA A 311 -12.27 19.66 22.66
CA ALA A 311 -11.02 18.92 22.74
C ALA A 311 -11.04 17.75 21.76
N MET A 312 -10.14 17.77 20.78
CA MET A 312 -9.99 16.67 19.83
C MET A 312 -9.64 15.41 20.61
N SER A 313 -10.50 14.40 20.60
CA SER A 313 -10.21 13.11 21.22
C SER A 313 -9.12 12.41 20.42
N LEU A 314 -7.89 12.45 20.91
CA LEU A 314 -6.75 11.77 20.31
C LEU A 314 -6.61 10.35 20.84
N VAL A 315 -6.12 9.49 19.97
CA VAL A 315 -5.82 8.09 20.29
C VAL A 315 -4.41 7.81 19.79
N ARG A 316 -3.57 7.19 20.62
CA ARG A 316 -2.26 6.72 20.22
C ARG A 316 -2.39 5.50 19.33
N VAL A 317 -1.92 5.66 18.09
CA VAL A 317 -2.04 4.63 17.05
C VAL A 317 -0.74 3.86 16.89
N SER A 318 0.39 4.53 17.04
CA SER A 318 1.71 3.90 16.93
C SER A 318 2.72 4.55 17.88
N THR A 319 3.60 3.73 18.44
CA THR A 319 4.76 4.15 19.22
C THR A 319 5.92 3.22 18.91
N ARG A 320 7.10 3.78 18.63
CA ARG A 320 8.33 3.00 18.45
C ARG A 320 9.49 3.70 19.15
N SER A 321 10.34 2.90 19.85
CA SER A 321 11.56 3.36 20.52
C SER A 321 12.77 2.53 20.10
N ALA A 322 13.93 3.18 19.99
CA ALA A 322 15.21 2.54 19.65
C ALA A 322 15.69 1.53 20.70
N ASP A 323 15.28 1.69 21.96
CA ASP A 323 15.69 0.83 23.09
C ASP A 323 14.87 -0.47 23.17
N GLY A 324 13.99 -0.74 22.18
CA GLY A 324 13.17 -1.95 22.17
C GLY A 324 12.12 -2.01 23.26
N ALA A 325 11.89 -0.91 23.99
CA ALA A 325 10.76 -0.75 24.90
C ALA A 325 9.47 -0.51 24.06
N ASP A 326 9.27 -1.35 23.07
CA ASP A 326 7.96 -1.53 22.46
C ASP A 326 7.09 -2.09 23.58
N THR A 327 6.34 -1.23 24.23
CA THR A 327 5.34 -1.67 25.17
C THR A 327 4.40 -2.59 24.41
N GLU A 328 4.36 -3.87 24.78
CA GLU A 328 3.43 -4.90 24.26
C GLU A 328 1.96 -4.44 24.31
N GLU A 329 1.69 -3.29 24.92
CA GLU A 329 0.38 -2.60 24.91
C GLU A 329 0.03 -1.91 23.59
N ALA A 330 0.97 -1.74 22.64
CA ALA A 330 0.71 -1.10 21.35
C ALA A 330 -0.15 -1.97 20.39
N GLY A 331 -0.28 -3.27 20.66
CA GLY A 331 -0.99 -4.21 19.78
C GLY A 331 -2.52 -4.25 19.93
N THR A 332 -3.13 -3.75 21.01
CA THR A 332 -4.56 -3.96 21.27
C THR A 332 -5.32 -2.82 21.94
N ALA A 333 -4.68 -1.78 22.47
CA ALA A 333 -5.38 -0.67 23.10
C ALA A 333 -5.07 0.66 22.40
N ARG A 334 -5.98 1.11 21.56
CA ARG A 334 -6.08 2.49 21.07
C ARG A 334 -6.37 3.39 22.28
N SER A 335 -5.31 3.65 23.08
CA SER A 335 -5.45 4.37 24.34
C SER A 335 -5.73 5.85 24.09
N PRO A 336 -6.72 6.45 24.70
CA PRO A 336 -6.93 7.88 24.65
C PRO A 336 -5.69 8.62 25.16
N VAL A 337 -5.33 9.71 24.47
CA VAL A 337 -4.18 10.53 24.83
C VAL A 337 -4.67 11.90 25.21
N GLU A 338 -4.26 12.36 26.41
CA GLU A 338 -4.45 13.72 26.87
C GLU A 338 -3.09 14.37 27.12
N TYR A 339 -2.90 15.54 26.59
CA TYR A 339 -1.68 16.32 26.80
C TYR A 339 -1.86 17.40 27.85
N ALA A 340 -0.82 17.56 28.67
CA ALA A 340 -0.82 18.64 29.67
C ALA A 340 -0.87 20.00 28.97
N ALA A 341 -1.60 20.95 29.56
CA ALA A 341 -1.70 22.29 29.04
C ALA A 341 -0.30 22.95 28.95
N GLY A 342 0.01 23.53 27.78
CA GLY A 342 1.30 24.16 27.50
C GLY A 342 2.41 23.18 27.08
N SER A 343 2.15 21.86 27.01
CA SER A 343 3.08 20.89 26.41
C SER A 343 3.35 21.19 24.92
N PRO A 344 4.45 20.73 24.34
CA PRO A 344 4.71 20.91 22.90
C PRO A 344 3.57 20.42 22.02
N GLN A 345 2.95 19.30 22.39
CA GLN A 345 1.79 18.74 21.68
C GLN A 345 0.56 19.63 21.80
N ASP A 346 0.24 20.13 23.01
CA ASP A 346 -0.87 21.05 23.23
C ASP A 346 -0.69 22.34 22.45
N ARG A 347 0.53 22.89 22.44
CA ARG A 347 0.87 24.08 21.64
C ARG A 347 0.70 23.85 20.13
N SER A 348 1.09 22.65 19.65
CA SER A 348 0.93 22.29 18.24
C SER A 348 -0.54 22.12 17.86
N LEU A 349 -1.35 21.51 18.71
CA LEU A 349 -2.80 21.41 18.53
C LEU A 349 -3.48 22.78 18.49
N ALA A 350 -3.11 23.65 19.42
CA ALA A 350 -3.70 25.00 19.51
C ALA A 350 -3.31 25.92 18.35
N SER A 351 -2.06 25.87 17.89
CA SER A 351 -1.55 26.67 16.78
C SER A 351 -1.81 26.06 15.40
N GLY A 352 -2.01 24.74 15.34
CA GLY A 352 -2.01 23.97 14.11
C GLY A 352 -0.67 23.98 13.37
N GLY A 353 0.41 24.35 14.03
CA GLY A 353 1.76 24.49 13.51
C GLY A 353 2.76 23.51 14.15
N LEU A 354 3.92 23.41 13.53
CA LEU A 354 5.06 22.68 14.04
C LEU A 354 5.59 23.33 15.32
N VAL A 355 5.97 22.53 16.31
CA VAL A 355 6.57 22.99 17.57
C VAL A 355 7.87 22.22 17.81
N LEU A 356 8.97 22.97 17.94
CA LEU A 356 10.27 22.45 18.38
C LEU A 356 10.51 22.92 19.81
N ASP A 357 10.79 21.98 20.70
CA ASP A 357 11.11 22.25 22.10
C ASP A 357 12.26 21.33 22.55
N ASN A 358 13.48 21.88 22.61
CA ASN A 358 14.72 21.14 22.86
C ASN A 358 14.85 19.92 21.92
N THR A 359 14.76 18.71 22.51
CA THR A 359 14.90 17.42 21.81
C THR A 359 13.57 16.85 21.34
N THR A 360 12.46 17.59 21.51
CA THR A 360 11.11 17.18 21.11
C THR A 360 10.63 18.01 19.94
N LEU A 361 10.35 17.35 18.82
CA LEU A 361 9.77 17.96 17.63
C LEU A 361 8.36 17.41 17.42
N VAL A 362 7.35 18.28 17.43
CA VAL A 362 5.96 17.95 17.18
C VAL A 362 5.50 18.52 15.85
N VAL A 363 5.03 17.67 14.96
CA VAL A 363 4.57 18.03 13.63
C VAL A 363 3.10 17.63 13.47
N PRO A 364 2.20 18.55 13.12
CA PRO A 364 0.80 18.25 12.93
C PRO A 364 0.54 17.50 11.62
N LEU A 365 -0.20 16.41 11.68
CA LEU A 365 -0.71 15.68 10.51
C LEU A 365 -1.89 16.44 9.90
N ARG A 366 -1.68 17.11 8.78
CA ARG A 366 -2.68 17.93 8.11
C ARG A 366 -2.94 17.46 6.69
N ALA A 367 -4.21 17.25 6.36
CA ALA A 367 -4.65 17.00 5.00
C ALA A 367 -5.76 17.99 4.61
N GLY A 368 -5.56 18.72 3.52
CA GLY A 368 -6.43 19.83 3.17
C GLY A 368 -6.50 20.87 4.29
N ASN A 369 -7.70 21.20 4.75
CA ASN A 369 -7.91 22.13 5.86
C ASN A 369 -8.09 21.44 7.23
N GLY A 370 -8.02 20.09 7.30
CA GLY A 370 -8.26 19.31 8.51
C GLY A 370 -6.97 18.93 9.23
N LEU A 371 -7.00 18.98 10.56
CA LEU A 371 -5.96 18.42 11.43
C LEU A 371 -6.36 16.99 11.76
N LEU A 372 -5.59 16.01 11.28
CA LEU A 372 -5.85 14.57 11.48
C LEU A 372 -5.27 14.07 12.81
N GLY A 373 -4.15 14.67 13.27
CA GLY A 373 -3.45 14.26 14.46
C GLY A 373 -2.07 14.91 14.58
N LEU A 374 -1.18 14.26 15.34
CA LEU A 374 0.20 14.69 15.59
C LEU A 374 1.19 13.56 15.39
N VAL A 375 2.39 13.91 14.94
CA VAL A 375 3.58 13.05 15.07
C VAL A 375 4.57 13.74 15.99
N THR A 376 5.05 13.03 16.99
CA THR A 376 6.06 13.53 17.94
C THR A 376 7.35 12.74 17.77
N PHE A 377 8.44 13.43 17.50
CA PHE A 377 9.81 12.88 17.44
C PHE A 377 10.58 13.31 18.66
N ILE A 378 11.23 12.38 19.35
CA ILE A 378 11.98 12.62 20.58
C ILE A 378 13.41 12.06 20.43
N ARG A 379 14.42 12.79 20.91
CA ARG A 379 15.82 12.38 21.04
C ARG A 379 16.22 12.37 22.49
N ASP A 380 16.44 11.20 23.06
CA ASP A 380 16.77 11.02 24.48
C ASP A 380 18.27 10.95 24.78
N ALA A 381 19.09 10.51 23.83
CA ALA A 381 20.48 10.10 24.05
C ALA A 381 21.54 11.18 23.75
N GLU A 382 21.20 12.27 23.02
CA GLU A 382 22.14 13.36 22.71
C GLU A 382 21.46 14.73 22.83
N PRO A 383 22.13 15.73 23.45
CA PRO A 383 21.56 17.06 23.66
C PRO A 383 21.48 17.93 22.40
N THR A 384 21.59 17.34 21.20
CA THR A 384 21.48 18.08 19.95
C THR A 384 20.04 18.29 19.56
N ALA A 385 19.58 19.52 19.59
CA ALA A 385 18.31 19.93 19.02
C ALA A 385 18.24 19.58 17.52
N PHE A 386 17.04 19.37 16.99
CA PHE A 386 16.83 19.19 15.57
C PHE A 386 17.29 20.44 14.79
N ASP A 387 18.13 20.26 13.79
CA ASP A 387 18.55 21.35 12.90
C ASP A 387 17.41 21.76 11.95
N GLY A 388 17.54 22.95 11.31
CA GLY A 388 16.50 23.44 10.41
C GLY A 388 16.24 22.53 9.21
N GLY A 389 17.22 21.76 8.76
CA GLY A 389 17.06 20.79 7.69
C GLY A 389 16.40 19.50 8.15
N GLU A 390 16.57 19.10 9.40
CA GLU A 390 15.90 17.97 10.01
C GLU A 390 14.43 18.31 10.31
N VAL A 391 14.16 19.53 10.75
CA VAL A 391 12.78 20.03 10.90
C VAL A 391 12.03 19.99 9.56
N ALA A 392 12.67 20.47 8.49
CA ALA A 392 12.08 20.41 7.15
C ALA A 392 11.86 18.97 6.65
N LEU A 393 12.78 18.05 6.98
CA LEU A 393 12.63 16.63 6.66
C LEU A 393 11.45 16.00 7.41
N ALA A 394 11.29 16.28 8.71
CA ALA A 394 10.16 15.80 9.49
C ALA A 394 8.82 16.32 8.95
N ASP A 395 8.77 17.61 8.60
CA ASP A 395 7.58 18.23 7.99
C ASP A 395 7.18 17.55 6.69
N GLU A 396 8.14 17.27 5.80
CA GLU A 396 7.91 16.55 4.54
C GLU A 396 7.46 15.10 4.77
N LEU A 397 8.08 14.36 5.70
CA LEU A 397 7.68 12.99 6.04
C LEU A 397 6.24 12.96 6.57
N VAL A 398 5.92 13.87 7.48
CA VAL A 398 4.59 13.96 8.09
C VAL A 398 3.54 14.43 7.08
N ALA A 399 3.89 15.36 6.19
CA ALA A 399 2.98 15.80 5.12
C ALA A 399 2.61 14.65 4.17
N ARG A 400 3.57 13.83 3.77
CA ARG A 400 3.31 12.62 2.96
C ARG A 400 2.45 11.60 3.71
N THR A 401 2.78 11.37 4.98
CA THR A 401 1.99 10.49 5.84
C THR A 401 0.55 10.99 5.98
N ALA A 402 0.35 12.29 6.14
CA ALA A 402 -0.98 12.89 6.25
C ALA A 402 -1.83 12.68 4.99
N VAL A 403 -1.22 12.81 3.80
CA VAL A 403 -1.92 12.51 2.53
C VAL A 403 -2.30 11.03 2.46
N SER A 404 -1.39 10.13 2.84
CA SER A 404 -1.65 8.69 2.81
C SER A 404 -2.72 8.28 3.83
N ILE A 405 -2.69 8.87 5.03
CA ILE A 405 -3.73 8.67 6.06
C ILE A 405 -5.09 9.21 5.57
N ASP A 406 -5.14 10.38 4.91
CA ASP A 406 -6.39 10.91 4.37
C ASP A 406 -6.97 10.03 3.26
N ASN A 407 -6.12 9.46 2.41
CA ASN A 407 -6.54 8.49 1.40
C ASN A 407 -7.10 7.22 2.05
N ALA A 408 -6.40 6.66 3.04
CA ALA A 408 -6.85 5.49 3.79
C ALA A 408 -8.18 5.77 4.54
N ARG A 409 -8.31 6.95 5.15
CA ARG A 409 -9.53 7.39 5.81
C ARG A 409 -10.73 7.49 4.84
N ARG A 410 -10.52 8.10 3.65
CA ARG A 410 -11.57 8.19 2.61
C ARG A 410 -12.00 6.80 2.17
N PHE A 411 -11.04 5.92 1.94
CA PHE A 411 -11.30 4.53 1.61
C PHE A 411 -12.13 3.82 2.70
N THR A 412 -11.73 3.98 3.97
CA THR A 412 -12.48 3.42 5.12
C THR A 412 -13.92 3.91 5.14
N ARG A 413 -14.14 5.20 4.89
CA ARG A 413 -15.48 5.80 4.83
C ARG A 413 -16.33 5.21 3.70
N GLU A 414 -15.75 5.12 2.51
CA GLU A 414 -16.43 4.54 1.35
C GLU A 414 -16.79 3.07 1.61
N ARG A 415 -15.86 2.31 2.20
CA ARG A 415 -16.09 0.93 2.58
C ARG A 415 -17.21 0.78 3.62
N ILE A 416 -17.21 1.60 4.67
CA ILE A 416 -18.27 1.60 5.69
C ILE A 416 -19.63 1.91 5.06
N ALA A 417 -19.69 2.94 4.21
CA ALA A 417 -20.93 3.33 3.52
C ALA A 417 -21.44 2.21 2.60
N ALA A 418 -20.56 1.58 1.87
CA ALA A 418 -20.87 0.50 0.95
C ALA A 418 -21.36 -0.76 1.69
N LEU A 419 -20.70 -1.16 2.79
CA LEU A 419 -21.14 -2.26 3.64
C LEU A 419 -22.51 -1.97 4.31
N ALA A 420 -22.75 -0.72 4.72
CA ALA A 420 -24.03 -0.33 5.28
C ALA A 420 -25.16 -0.44 4.25
N LEU A 421 -24.90 -0.01 3.01
CA LEU A 421 -25.84 -0.15 1.89
C LEU A 421 -26.13 -1.62 1.58
N GLN A 422 -25.10 -2.45 1.45
CA GLN A 422 -25.24 -3.89 1.20
C GLN A 422 -26.10 -4.57 2.29
N ARG A 423 -25.83 -4.26 3.57
CA ARG A 423 -26.64 -4.79 4.68
C ARG A 423 -28.11 -4.38 4.59
N GLN A 424 -28.42 -3.19 4.09
CA GLN A 424 -29.79 -2.75 3.86
C GLN A 424 -30.45 -3.45 2.66
N LEU A 425 -29.67 -3.83 1.67
CA LEU A 425 -30.14 -4.53 0.47
C LEU A 425 -30.36 -6.02 0.69
N LEU A 426 -29.68 -6.64 1.65
CA LEU A 426 -29.89 -8.04 2.05
C LEU A 426 -31.08 -8.19 3.01
N PRO A 427 -31.72 -9.38 3.09
CA PRO A 427 -32.82 -9.61 4.02
C PRO A 427 -32.31 -9.52 5.46
N GLN A 428 -32.85 -8.58 6.22
CA GLN A 428 -32.50 -8.42 7.66
C GLN A 428 -33.13 -9.53 8.52
N GLN A 429 -34.30 -10.00 8.12
CA GLN A 429 -34.97 -11.15 8.69
C GLN A 429 -35.67 -11.91 7.57
N LEU A 430 -35.46 -13.19 7.52
CA LEU A 430 -36.23 -14.03 6.62
C LEU A 430 -37.65 -14.18 7.15
N PRO A 431 -38.65 -14.15 6.28
CA PRO A 431 -40.03 -14.39 6.72
C PRO A 431 -40.16 -15.81 7.28
N GLU A 432 -40.90 -15.96 8.36
CA GLU A 432 -41.30 -17.29 8.82
C GLU A 432 -42.18 -17.90 7.75
N ALA A 433 -41.79 -19.01 7.18
CA ALA A 433 -42.60 -19.80 6.25
C ALA A 433 -42.99 -21.13 6.90
N SER A 434 -44.28 -21.43 6.92
CA SER A 434 -44.78 -22.68 7.48
C SER A 434 -44.32 -23.91 6.69
N ALA A 435 -44.01 -23.70 5.40
CA ALA A 435 -43.58 -24.74 4.50
C ALA A 435 -42.18 -25.25 4.76
N VAL A 436 -41.32 -24.48 5.46
CA VAL A 436 -39.87 -24.76 5.55
C VAL A 436 -39.25 -24.24 6.85
N ASP A 437 -38.21 -24.92 7.34
CA ASP A 437 -37.23 -24.38 8.29
C ASP A 437 -36.03 -23.79 7.52
N LEU A 438 -35.51 -22.68 8.02
CA LEU A 438 -34.49 -21.89 7.32
C LEU A 438 -33.25 -21.64 8.19
N ALA A 439 -32.07 -21.72 7.61
CA ALA A 439 -30.85 -21.15 8.14
C ALA A 439 -30.04 -20.54 7.00
N TYR A 440 -29.24 -19.50 7.28
CA TYR A 440 -28.45 -18.86 6.25
C TYR A 440 -27.16 -18.30 6.83
N ARG A 441 -26.17 -18.13 5.95
CA ARG A 441 -24.95 -17.38 6.22
C ARG A 441 -24.63 -16.52 5.02
N TYR A 442 -24.10 -15.36 5.29
CA TYR A 442 -23.56 -14.46 4.30
C TYR A 442 -22.21 -13.94 4.77
N LEU A 443 -21.17 -14.16 3.98
CA LEU A 443 -19.82 -13.65 4.21
C LEU A 443 -19.45 -12.73 3.06
N PRO A 444 -19.24 -11.43 3.31
CA PRO A 444 -18.71 -10.54 2.29
C PRO A 444 -17.24 -10.85 2.02
N THR A 445 -16.79 -10.59 0.79
CA THR A 445 -15.39 -10.70 0.41
C THR A 445 -14.48 -9.81 1.27
N ASP A 446 -13.27 -10.29 1.56
CA ASP A 446 -12.23 -9.50 2.20
C ASP A 446 -11.50 -8.55 1.24
N ASP A 447 -11.90 -8.48 -0.01
CA ASP A 447 -11.33 -7.57 -0.98
C ASP A 447 -11.46 -6.11 -0.54
N VAL A 448 -10.58 -5.29 -1.12
CA VAL A 448 -10.38 -3.87 -0.78
C VAL A 448 -11.68 -3.07 -0.68
N THR A 449 -12.70 -3.44 -1.46
CA THR A 449 -14.02 -2.78 -1.43
C THR A 449 -15.00 -3.40 -0.44
N GLY A 450 -14.85 -4.68 -0.10
CA GLY A 450 -15.67 -5.40 0.88
C GLY A 450 -17.17 -5.47 0.58
N VAL A 451 -17.59 -5.19 -0.65
CA VAL A 451 -18.98 -5.11 -1.07
C VAL A 451 -19.16 -5.95 -2.32
N GLY A 452 -20.00 -6.95 -2.25
CA GLY A 452 -20.18 -7.89 -3.33
C GLY A 452 -21.54 -7.90 -4.00
N GLY A 453 -21.66 -8.80 -4.96
CA GLY A 453 -22.82 -9.00 -5.80
C GLY A 453 -23.76 -10.11 -5.36
N ASP A 454 -23.35 -10.93 -4.41
CA ASP A 454 -24.10 -12.09 -3.96
C ASP A 454 -25.36 -11.72 -3.17
N TRP A 455 -26.41 -12.46 -3.39
CA TRP A 455 -27.67 -12.25 -2.68
C TRP A 455 -28.50 -13.53 -2.58
N PHE A 456 -29.42 -13.55 -1.62
CA PHE A 456 -30.44 -14.57 -1.47
C PHE A 456 -31.73 -13.95 -0.95
N ASP A 457 -32.84 -14.63 -1.15
CA ASP A 457 -34.12 -14.25 -0.54
C ASP A 457 -35.03 -15.46 -0.38
N VAL A 458 -35.98 -15.31 0.56
CA VAL A 458 -37.08 -16.25 0.79
C VAL A 458 -38.37 -15.47 0.67
N ILE A 459 -39.21 -15.87 -0.24
CA ILE A 459 -40.40 -15.11 -0.64
C ILE A 459 -41.66 -15.95 -0.35
N PRO A 460 -42.48 -15.58 0.61
CA PRO A 460 -43.80 -16.21 0.79
C PRO A 460 -44.64 -15.95 -0.46
N LEU A 461 -45.13 -17.04 -1.03
CA LEU A 461 -46.01 -17.05 -2.17
C LEU A 461 -47.47 -17.41 -1.76
N SER A 462 -48.33 -17.35 -2.73
CA SER A 462 -49.72 -17.81 -2.52
C SER A 462 -49.77 -19.31 -2.20
N GLY A 463 -50.82 -19.77 -1.47
CA GLY A 463 -51.03 -21.19 -1.24
C GLY A 463 -50.01 -21.85 -0.31
N SER A 464 -49.47 -21.13 0.68
CA SER A 464 -48.40 -21.59 1.57
C SER A 464 -47.06 -21.98 0.85
N ARG A 465 -46.98 -21.71 -0.42
CA ARG A 465 -45.75 -21.94 -1.20
C ARG A 465 -44.66 -20.95 -0.83
N VAL A 466 -43.44 -21.33 -1.07
CA VAL A 466 -42.29 -20.51 -0.80
C VAL A 466 -41.37 -20.42 -2.07
N GLY A 467 -41.03 -19.21 -2.46
CA GLY A 467 -40.01 -18.92 -3.45
C GLY A 467 -38.65 -18.78 -2.76
N LEU A 468 -37.69 -19.49 -3.26
CA LEU A 468 -36.30 -19.48 -2.80
C LEU A 468 -35.43 -18.97 -3.93
N VAL A 469 -34.54 -18.03 -3.64
CA VAL A 469 -33.67 -17.48 -4.67
C VAL A 469 -32.26 -17.25 -4.11
N VAL A 470 -31.28 -17.53 -4.93
CA VAL A 470 -29.89 -17.17 -4.74
C VAL A 470 -29.36 -16.65 -6.07
N GLY A 471 -28.47 -15.69 -6.04
CA GLY A 471 -27.89 -15.13 -7.24
C GLY A 471 -26.58 -14.42 -6.94
N ASP A 472 -25.83 -14.16 -8.00
CA ASP A 472 -24.61 -13.42 -7.97
C ASP A 472 -24.54 -12.44 -9.15
N VAL A 473 -24.04 -11.23 -8.93
CA VAL A 473 -23.81 -10.18 -9.94
C VAL A 473 -22.32 -10.10 -10.21
N VAL A 474 -21.97 -10.28 -11.47
CA VAL A 474 -20.56 -10.20 -11.90
C VAL A 474 -19.90 -8.89 -11.46
N GLY A 475 -18.77 -9.02 -10.74
CA GLY A 475 -17.98 -7.90 -10.24
C GLY A 475 -18.28 -7.57 -8.77
N HIS A 476 -17.59 -6.56 -8.26
CA HIS A 476 -17.65 -6.16 -6.85
C HIS A 476 -17.78 -4.64 -6.70
N GLY A 477 -18.16 -4.21 -5.52
CA GLY A 477 -18.28 -2.80 -5.18
C GLY A 477 -19.71 -2.26 -5.30
N LEU A 478 -19.84 -0.96 -5.17
CA LEU A 478 -21.13 -0.27 -5.06
C LEU A 478 -22.07 -0.52 -6.25
N GLN A 479 -21.51 -0.69 -7.45
CA GLN A 479 -22.30 -0.90 -8.66
C GLN A 479 -22.91 -2.30 -8.72
N ALA A 480 -22.14 -3.33 -8.32
CA ALA A 480 -22.64 -4.70 -8.18
C ALA A 480 -23.75 -4.76 -7.14
N ALA A 481 -23.54 -4.16 -5.96
CA ALA A 481 -24.55 -4.09 -4.89
C ALA A 481 -25.85 -3.38 -5.34
N ALA A 482 -25.75 -2.27 -6.08
CA ALA A 482 -26.91 -1.56 -6.60
C ALA A 482 -27.68 -2.42 -7.62
N THR A 483 -27.00 -3.17 -8.47
CA THR A 483 -27.59 -4.11 -9.42
C THR A 483 -28.24 -5.28 -8.68
N MET A 484 -27.56 -5.88 -7.69
CA MET A 484 -28.08 -6.91 -6.80
C MET A 484 -29.39 -6.48 -6.13
N GLY A 485 -29.41 -5.26 -5.55
CA GLY A 485 -30.63 -4.74 -4.92
C GLY A 485 -31.80 -4.57 -5.86
N ARG A 486 -31.56 -4.15 -7.11
CA ARG A 486 -32.59 -4.08 -8.16
C ARG A 486 -33.09 -5.46 -8.55
N LEU A 487 -32.18 -6.41 -8.80
CA LEU A 487 -32.55 -7.79 -9.17
C LEU A 487 -33.37 -8.46 -8.06
N ARG A 488 -32.92 -8.39 -6.83
CA ARG A 488 -33.64 -8.95 -5.68
C ARG A 488 -35.05 -8.37 -5.55
N THR A 489 -35.20 -7.05 -5.65
CA THR A 489 -36.52 -6.38 -5.59
C THR A 489 -37.42 -6.81 -6.74
N THR A 490 -36.86 -6.93 -7.95
CA THR A 490 -37.59 -7.36 -9.13
C THR A 490 -38.05 -8.82 -9.03
N VAL A 491 -37.14 -9.71 -8.59
CA VAL A 491 -37.50 -11.13 -8.36
C VAL A 491 -38.63 -11.24 -7.34
N ARG A 492 -38.55 -10.49 -6.24
CA ARG A 492 -39.64 -10.47 -5.23
C ARG A 492 -40.96 -10.00 -5.82
N ALA A 493 -40.94 -8.95 -6.65
CA ALA A 493 -42.13 -8.42 -7.31
C ALA A 493 -42.73 -9.43 -8.29
N PHE A 494 -41.95 -10.10 -9.10
CA PHE A 494 -42.40 -11.11 -10.06
C PHE A 494 -42.89 -12.39 -9.34
N ALA A 495 -42.19 -12.82 -8.32
CA ALA A 495 -42.56 -13.93 -7.49
C ALA A 495 -43.95 -13.71 -6.83
N GLN A 496 -44.24 -12.48 -6.37
CA GLN A 496 -45.55 -12.12 -5.81
C GLN A 496 -46.70 -12.13 -6.83
N LEU A 497 -46.39 -12.08 -8.11
CA LEU A 497 -47.32 -12.27 -9.23
C LEU A 497 -47.53 -13.76 -9.56
N ASP A 498 -46.97 -14.66 -8.78
CA ASP A 498 -47.02 -16.12 -8.98
C ASP A 498 -46.47 -16.59 -10.33
N MET A 499 -45.49 -15.89 -10.90
CA MET A 499 -44.87 -16.28 -12.15
C MET A 499 -44.16 -17.64 -12.02
N ASP A 500 -44.23 -18.43 -13.07
CA ASP A 500 -43.45 -19.65 -13.20
C ASP A 500 -41.96 -19.35 -13.18
N PRO A 501 -41.08 -20.20 -12.64
CA PRO A 501 -39.65 -19.95 -12.58
C PRO A 501 -39.00 -19.59 -13.94
N VAL A 502 -39.42 -20.25 -15.02
CA VAL A 502 -38.92 -19.96 -16.38
C VAL A 502 -39.35 -18.57 -16.84
N GLU A 503 -40.64 -18.23 -16.65
CA GLU A 503 -41.15 -16.89 -17.01
C GLU A 503 -40.50 -15.80 -16.17
N LEU A 504 -40.30 -16.04 -14.91
CA LEU A 504 -39.64 -15.08 -14.02
C LEU A 504 -38.21 -14.80 -14.47
N LEU A 505 -37.40 -15.85 -14.76
CA LEU A 505 -36.04 -15.68 -15.25
C LEU A 505 -35.98 -15.01 -16.62
N SER A 506 -36.91 -15.37 -17.53
CA SER A 506 -36.99 -14.73 -18.87
C SER A 506 -37.25 -13.22 -18.79
N ARG A 507 -38.19 -12.80 -17.92
CA ARG A 507 -38.46 -11.37 -17.70
C ARG A 507 -37.33 -10.66 -16.98
N LEU A 508 -36.62 -11.35 -16.10
CA LEU A 508 -35.46 -10.83 -15.40
C LEU A 508 -34.29 -10.60 -16.38
N ASP A 509 -34.08 -11.53 -17.32
CA ASP A 509 -33.11 -11.46 -18.39
C ASP A 509 -33.36 -10.25 -19.29
N ASP A 510 -34.61 -10.07 -19.74
CA ASP A 510 -35.01 -8.91 -20.55
C ASP A 510 -34.70 -7.58 -19.82
N LEU A 511 -34.98 -7.50 -18.53
CA LEU A 511 -34.74 -6.30 -17.73
C LEU A 511 -33.26 -6.02 -17.55
N VAL A 512 -32.42 -7.02 -17.37
CA VAL A 512 -30.96 -6.87 -17.28
C VAL A 512 -30.39 -6.44 -18.61
N ALA A 513 -30.81 -7.06 -19.72
CA ALA A 513 -30.38 -6.69 -21.07
C ALA A 513 -30.74 -5.23 -21.40
N GLN A 514 -31.99 -4.82 -21.11
CA GLN A 514 -32.43 -3.43 -21.33
C GLN A 514 -31.61 -2.43 -20.48
N SER A 515 -31.34 -2.78 -19.23
CA SER A 515 -30.52 -1.91 -18.35
C SER A 515 -29.08 -1.74 -18.84
N ALA A 516 -28.51 -2.76 -19.47
CA ALA A 516 -27.18 -2.70 -20.07
C ALA A 516 -27.17 -1.79 -21.32
N GLU A 517 -28.22 -1.84 -22.15
CA GLU A 517 -28.38 -0.98 -23.33
C GLU A 517 -28.52 0.51 -22.96
N GLU A 518 -29.28 0.81 -21.91
CA GLU A 518 -29.46 2.20 -21.43
C GLU A 518 -28.15 2.79 -20.89
N GLN A 519 -27.28 2.00 -20.26
CA GLN A 519 -25.96 2.44 -19.77
C GLN A 519 -24.94 2.58 -20.91
N GLY A 520 -25.03 1.79 -21.97
CA GLY A 520 -24.14 1.90 -23.14
C GLY A 520 -24.48 3.03 -24.11
N GLY A 521 -25.71 3.60 -24.09
CA GLY A 521 -26.20 4.61 -24.99
C GLY A 521 -25.88 6.08 -24.64
N GLY A 522 -25.23 6.38 -23.55
CA GLY A 522 -24.96 7.74 -23.05
C GLY A 522 -23.56 8.26 -23.38
N THR A 523 -23.51 9.16 -24.43
CA THR A 523 -22.45 10.13 -24.77
C THR A 523 -21.09 9.60 -25.19
N GLY A 524 -20.75 9.86 -26.47
CA GLY A 524 -19.49 9.55 -27.14
C GLY A 524 -18.25 10.24 -26.55
N VAL A 525 -17.84 9.80 -25.39
CA VAL A 525 -16.48 9.97 -24.87
C VAL A 525 -15.78 8.63 -25.06
N PRO A 526 -14.63 8.56 -25.77
CA PRO A 526 -13.92 7.30 -25.89
C PRO A 526 -13.50 6.86 -24.49
N ALA A 527 -14.04 5.73 -24.05
CA ALA A 527 -13.66 5.07 -22.83
C ALA A 527 -12.15 4.77 -22.88
N GLY A 528 -11.39 5.42 -22.00
CA GLY A 528 -10.07 4.93 -21.64
C GLY A 528 -10.21 3.56 -21.03
N ASP A 529 -9.24 2.72 -21.22
CA ASP A 529 -8.90 1.33 -20.83
C ASP A 529 -9.69 0.60 -19.72
N HIS A 530 -10.92 0.97 -19.41
CA HIS A 530 -11.87 0.19 -18.59
C HIS A 530 -12.95 -0.38 -19.52
N ALA A 531 -12.52 -1.38 -20.29
CA ALA A 531 -13.37 -2.11 -21.21
C ALA A 531 -14.46 -2.87 -20.45
N ASP A 532 -15.68 -2.77 -21.00
CA ASP A 532 -16.76 -3.76 -20.95
C ASP A 532 -17.01 -4.44 -19.58
N VAL A 533 -17.58 -3.74 -18.64
CA VAL A 533 -18.35 -4.42 -17.60
C VAL A 533 -19.68 -4.85 -18.23
N THR A 534 -19.67 -6.02 -18.85
CA THR A 534 -20.88 -6.75 -19.20
C THR A 534 -21.60 -7.00 -17.89
N THR A 535 -22.69 -6.30 -17.62
CA THR A 535 -23.47 -6.45 -16.40
C THR A 535 -24.23 -7.77 -16.48
N GLY A 536 -23.53 -8.89 -16.28
CA GLY A 536 -24.13 -10.22 -16.18
C GLY A 536 -24.46 -10.55 -14.74
N ALA A 537 -25.45 -11.41 -14.54
CA ALA A 537 -25.77 -11.96 -13.22
C ALA A 537 -26.14 -13.44 -13.37
N THR A 538 -25.88 -14.21 -12.31
CA THR A 538 -26.37 -15.58 -12.21
C THR A 538 -27.54 -15.63 -11.24
N CYS A 539 -28.47 -16.53 -11.45
CA CYS A 539 -29.65 -16.66 -10.57
C CYS A 539 -30.22 -18.08 -10.59
N LEU A 540 -30.53 -18.62 -9.41
CA LEU A 540 -31.32 -19.82 -9.22
C LEU A 540 -32.61 -19.44 -8.52
N TYR A 541 -33.73 -19.77 -9.10
CA TYR A 541 -35.06 -19.57 -8.48
C TYR A 541 -35.79 -20.89 -8.38
N ALA A 542 -36.27 -21.21 -7.16
CA ALA A 542 -37.03 -22.42 -6.85
C ALA A 542 -38.34 -22.09 -6.14
N VAL A 543 -39.41 -22.79 -6.49
CA VAL A 543 -40.71 -22.68 -5.84
C VAL A 543 -41.03 -24.02 -5.21
N TYR A 544 -41.22 -24.08 -3.90
CA TYR A 544 -41.68 -25.27 -3.18
C TYR A 544 -43.13 -25.15 -2.74
N ASP A 545 -43.95 -26.17 -3.05
CA ASP A 545 -45.32 -26.32 -2.60
C ASP A 545 -45.37 -27.40 -1.53
N PRO A 546 -45.69 -27.05 -0.25
CA PRO A 546 -45.68 -27.99 0.86
C PRO A 546 -46.89 -28.97 0.80
N VAL A 547 -47.92 -28.65 0.01
CA VAL A 547 -49.11 -29.53 -0.14
C VAL A 547 -48.83 -30.65 -1.12
N SER A 548 -48.33 -30.32 -2.29
CA SER A 548 -47.95 -31.31 -3.32
C SER A 548 -46.54 -31.88 -3.11
N ARG A 549 -45.72 -31.24 -2.25
CA ARG A 549 -44.29 -31.53 -2.04
C ARG A 549 -43.47 -31.37 -3.32
N CYS A 550 -44.00 -30.65 -4.24
CA CYS A 550 -43.38 -30.40 -5.53
C CYS A 550 -42.45 -29.16 -5.45
N CYS A 551 -41.26 -29.27 -5.96
CA CYS A 551 -40.33 -28.18 -6.13
C CYS A 551 -40.02 -27.97 -7.62
N VAL A 552 -40.33 -26.77 -8.13
CA VAL A 552 -40.04 -26.38 -9.51
C VAL A 552 -38.87 -25.40 -9.45
N MET A 553 -37.80 -25.72 -10.16
CA MET A 553 -36.55 -24.92 -10.14
C MET A 553 -36.13 -24.55 -11.57
N ALA A 554 -35.59 -23.36 -11.73
CA ALA A 554 -34.91 -22.92 -12.96
C ALA A 554 -33.67 -22.09 -12.59
N ARG A 555 -32.62 -22.13 -13.42
CA ARG A 555 -31.37 -21.39 -13.21
C ARG A 555 -30.92 -20.64 -14.46
N ALA A 556 -30.32 -19.48 -14.23
CA ALA A 556 -29.69 -18.64 -15.22
C ALA A 556 -28.18 -18.55 -14.88
N GLY A 557 -27.36 -19.41 -15.49
CA GLY A 557 -25.90 -19.44 -15.30
C GLY A 557 -25.42 -19.84 -13.91
N HIS A 558 -26.32 -20.09 -12.95
CA HIS A 558 -26.01 -20.36 -11.55
C HIS A 558 -25.76 -21.85 -11.30
N LEU A 559 -25.06 -22.16 -10.18
CA LEU A 559 -24.84 -23.54 -9.75
C LEU A 559 -26.16 -24.24 -9.39
N PRO A 560 -26.31 -25.56 -9.60
CA PRO A 560 -27.46 -26.29 -9.13
C PRO A 560 -27.46 -26.37 -7.60
N PRO A 561 -28.65 -26.48 -6.96
CA PRO A 561 -28.71 -26.65 -5.52
C PRO A 561 -28.26 -28.06 -5.13
N ALA A 562 -27.81 -28.23 -3.88
CA ALA A 562 -27.67 -29.55 -3.32
C ALA A 562 -29.01 -29.99 -2.67
N VAL A 563 -29.47 -31.19 -2.98
CA VAL A 563 -30.68 -31.80 -2.40
C VAL A 563 -30.27 -32.99 -1.54
N VAL A 564 -30.63 -32.96 -0.29
CA VAL A 564 -30.42 -34.07 0.65
C VAL A 564 -31.75 -34.72 1.00
N ASP A 565 -31.84 -36.02 0.71
CA ASP A 565 -33.05 -36.74 1.09
C ASP A 565 -33.13 -37.03 2.60
N PRO A 566 -34.30 -37.47 3.13
CA PRO A 566 -34.45 -37.77 4.56
C PRO A 566 -33.50 -38.88 5.05
N GLU A 567 -32.93 -39.70 4.18
CA GLU A 567 -31.91 -40.71 4.46
C GLU A 567 -30.48 -40.17 4.54
N GLY A 568 -30.27 -38.90 4.15
CA GLY A 568 -28.98 -38.21 4.22
C GLY A 568 -28.15 -38.37 2.92
N ARG A 569 -28.75 -38.83 1.84
CA ARG A 569 -28.05 -38.88 0.53
C ARG A 569 -28.10 -37.53 -0.13
N VAL A 570 -26.96 -37.04 -0.49
CA VAL A 570 -26.79 -35.75 -1.17
C VAL A 570 -26.76 -35.97 -2.68
N THR A 571 -27.50 -35.18 -3.40
CA THR A 571 -27.55 -35.19 -4.86
C THR A 571 -27.57 -33.76 -5.38
N PHE A 572 -26.93 -33.56 -6.51
CA PHE A 572 -27.04 -32.31 -7.27
C PHE A 572 -27.95 -32.64 -8.49
N PRO A 573 -29.19 -32.12 -8.52
CA PRO A 573 -30.10 -32.44 -9.60
C PRO A 573 -29.56 -31.96 -10.95
N ASP A 574 -29.84 -32.76 -12.00
CA ASP A 574 -29.51 -32.38 -13.37
C ASP A 574 -30.49 -31.30 -13.87
N LEU A 575 -30.31 -30.09 -13.28
CA LEU A 575 -31.10 -28.90 -13.60
C LEU A 575 -30.49 -28.28 -14.88
N PRO A 576 -31.28 -28.11 -15.97
CA PRO A 576 -30.75 -27.50 -17.18
C PRO A 576 -30.03 -26.16 -16.91
N ALA A 577 -28.83 -26.01 -17.49
CA ALA A 577 -28.07 -24.80 -17.36
C ALA A 577 -28.58 -23.75 -18.35
N GLY A 578 -29.35 -22.79 -17.87
CA GLY A 578 -29.68 -21.60 -18.66
C GLY A 578 -28.47 -20.66 -18.81
N PRO A 579 -28.52 -19.74 -19.79
CA PRO A 579 -27.50 -18.68 -19.91
C PRO A 579 -27.52 -17.75 -18.69
N PRO A 580 -26.40 -17.09 -18.32
CA PRO A 580 -26.42 -15.98 -17.38
C PRO A 580 -27.39 -14.87 -17.83
N LEU A 581 -27.97 -14.14 -16.87
CA LEU A 581 -28.87 -13.01 -17.14
C LEU A 581 -28.11 -11.87 -17.85
N GLY A 582 -28.81 -11.23 -18.78
CA GLY A 582 -28.29 -10.10 -19.57
C GLY A 582 -27.71 -10.48 -20.92
N LEU A 583 -27.70 -11.77 -21.28
CA LEU A 583 -27.31 -12.22 -22.62
C LEU A 583 -28.46 -12.10 -23.61
N GLY A 584 -29.72 -12.16 -23.15
CA GLY A 584 -30.92 -11.98 -23.96
C GLY A 584 -31.24 -13.09 -24.96
N GLY A 585 -32.51 -13.41 -25.10
CA GLY A 585 -33.05 -14.21 -26.22
C GLY A 585 -32.79 -15.71 -26.19
N LEU A 586 -32.26 -16.28 -25.12
CA LEU A 586 -32.09 -17.71 -24.96
C LEU A 586 -33.14 -18.28 -23.98
N PRO A 587 -33.73 -19.48 -24.29
CA PRO A 587 -34.76 -20.06 -23.45
C PRO A 587 -34.18 -20.61 -22.12
N PHE A 588 -34.94 -20.47 -21.06
CA PHE A 588 -34.72 -21.17 -19.80
C PHE A 588 -35.57 -22.45 -19.73
N GLU A 589 -35.12 -23.40 -18.98
CA GLU A 589 -35.84 -24.64 -18.74
C GLU A 589 -35.97 -24.89 -17.23
N SER A 590 -37.04 -25.54 -16.80
CA SER A 590 -37.26 -25.89 -15.40
C SER A 590 -37.19 -27.39 -15.15
N LEU A 591 -36.82 -27.73 -13.94
CA LEU A 591 -36.90 -29.07 -13.39
C LEU A 591 -38.01 -29.12 -12.32
N GLU A 592 -38.93 -30.03 -12.45
CA GLU A 592 -39.93 -30.34 -11.44
C GLU A 592 -39.54 -31.63 -10.71
N THR A 593 -39.50 -31.59 -9.40
CA THR A 593 -39.13 -32.75 -8.58
C THR A 593 -39.97 -32.80 -7.29
N GLU A 594 -40.31 -33.98 -6.85
CA GLU A 594 -40.95 -34.17 -5.54
C GLU A 594 -39.86 -34.23 -4.44
N LEU A 595 -40.01 -33.40 -3.40
CA LEU A 595 -39.12 -33.38 -2.23
C LEU A 595 -39.87 -34.02 -1.04
N PRO A 596 -39.47 -35.22 -0.59
CA PRO A 596 -40.00 -35.80 0.63
C PRO A 596 -39.90 -34.85 1.83
N VAL A 597 -40.78 -34.96 2.79
CA VAL A 597 -40.79 -34.17 4.01
C VAL A 597 -39.48 -34.38 4.77
N GLY A 598 -38.85 -33.31 5.23
CA GLY A 598 -37.56 -33.34 5.89
C GLY A 598 -36.38 -33.32 4.96
N SER A 599 -36.60 -33.25 3.63
CA SER A 599 -35.54 -33.02 2.68
C SER A 599 -34.84 -31.66 2.92
N LEU A 600 -33.52 -31.60 2.74
CA LEU A 600 -32.75 -30.37 2.84
C LEU A 600 -32.37 -29.90 1.44
N LEU A 601 -32.69 -28.64 1.12
CA LEU A 601 -32.28 -27.97 -0.08
C LEU A 601 -31.23 -26.91 0.30
N ALA A 602 -30.04 -26.97 -0.29
CA ALA A 602 -29.01 -25.99 -0.08
C ALA A 602 -28.78 -25.18 -1.37
N LEU A 603 -29.06 -23.88 -1.29
CA LEU A 603 -28.76 -22.92 -2.34
C LEU A 603 -27.52 -22.14 -1.90
N PHE A 604 -26.56 -21.96 -2.81
CA PHE A 604 -25.29 -21.34 -2.47
C PHE A 604 -24.67 -20.68 -3.71
N THR A 605 -23.83 -19.69 -3.48
CA THR A 605 -23.03 -19.04 -4.52
C THR A 605 -21.68 -19.73 -4.68
N ASP A 606 -21.01 -19.50 -5.80
CA ASP A 606 -19.73 -20.10 -6.14
C ASP A 606 -18.62 -19.79 -5.14
N GLY A 607 -18.62 -18.60 -4.54
CA GLY A 607 -17.67 -18.23 -3.48
C GLY A 607 -17.66 -19.16 -2.27
N LEU A 608 -18.69 -20.02 -2.08
CA LEU A 608 -18.68 -21.07 -1.07
C LEU A 608 -17.83 -22.28 -1.47
N VAL A 609 -17.85 -22.67 -2.73
CA VAL A 609 -17.28 -23.93 -3.24
C VAL A 609 -16.04 -23.69 -4.11
N GLU A 610 -15.83 -22.49 -4.60
CA GLU A 610 -14.66 -22.08 -5.37
C GLU A 610 -13.65 -21.36 -4.46
N ALA A 611 -12.51 -21.96 -4.21
CA ALA A 611 -11.41 -21.35 -3.47
C ALA A 611 -10.14 -21.35 -4.32
N ARG A 612 -9.21 -20.42 -4.05
CA ARG A 612 -7.94 -20.29 -4.79
C ARG A 612 -7.12 -21.58 -4.88
N ASP A 613 -7.29 -22.48 -3.92
CA ASP A 613 -6.48 -23.69 -3.77
C ASP A 613 -7.24 -24.99 -4.11
N HIS A 614 -8.54 -24.92 -4.45
CA HIS A 614 -9.37 -26.11 -4.68
C HIS A 614 -10.29 -25.93 -5.89
N ASP A 615 -10.42 -27.01 -6.67
CA ASP A 615 -11.37 -27.12 -7.77
C ASP A 615 -12.81 -27.15 -7.23
N ILE A 616 -13.77 -26.60 -7.97
CA ILE A 616 -15.20 -26.54 -7.64
C ILE A 616 -15.77 -27.93 -7.31
N ASP A 617 -15.33 -29.00 -7.99
CA ASP A 617 -15.76 -30.36 -7.72
C ASP A 617 -15.39 -30.82 -6.31
N HIS A 618 -14.21 -30.45 -5.83
CA HIS A 618 -13.80 -30.73 -4.44
C HIS A 618 -14.63 -29.96 -3.42
N GLY A 619 -14.98 -28.69 -3.74
CA GLY A 619 -15.89 -27.89 -2.92
C GLY A 619 -17.28 -28.50 -2.80
N LEU A 620 -17.84 -28.97 -3.92
CA LEU A 620 -19.15 -29.64 -3.95
C LEU A 620 -19.13 -30.97 -3.19
N ASP A 621 -18.07 -31.79 -3.32
CA ASP A 621 -17.93 -33.02 -2.56
C ASP A 621 -17.83 -32.75 -1.04
N THR A 622 -17.12 -31.71 -0.64
CA THR A 622 -16.99 -31.31 0.76
C THR A 622 -18.31 -30.80 1.31
N LEU A 623 -19.01 -29.93 0.57
CA LEU A 623 -20.35 -29.47 0.92
C LEU A 623 -21.31 -30.66 1.08
N GLY A 624 -21.29 -31.60 0.13
CA GLY A 624 -22.11 -32.81 0.18
C GLY A 624 -21.85 -33.64 1.44
N ARG A 625 -20.58 -33.79 1.84
CA ARG A 625 -20.23 -34.54 3.06
C ARG A 625 -20.74 -33.83 4.34
N VAL A 626 -20.68 -32.52 4.42
CA VAL A 626 -21.16 -31.76 5.56
C VAL A 626 -22.67 -31.83 5.65
N LEU A 627 -23.38 -31.63 4.53
CA LEU A 627 -24.84 -31.62 4.47
C LEU A 627 -25.47 -33.01 4.72
N GLY A 628 -24.74 -34.11 4.52
CA GLY A 628 -25.20 -35.47 4.75
C GLY A 628 -25.54 -35.81 6.23
N ASP A 629 -25.18 -34.93 7.19
CA ASP A 629 -25.51 -35.09 8.60
C ASP A 629 -26.97 -34.65 8.89
N ARG A 630 -27.90 -35.52 8.66
CA ARG A 630 -29.37 -35.29 8.77
C ARG A 630 -29.87 -34.87 10.16
N HIS A 631 -29.07 -35.15 11.21
CA HIS A 631 -29.47 -34.91 12.60
C HIS A 631 -28.98 -33.56 13.12
N ALA A 632 -28.11 -32.93 12.44
CA ALA A 632 -27.59 -31.62 12.84
C ALA A 632 -28.64 -30.52 12.67
N PRO A 633 -28.72 -29.56 13.60
CA PRO A 633 -29.48 -28.32 13.40
C PRO A 633 -29.00 -27.59 12.14
N LEU A 634 -29.92 -26.88 11.46
CA LEU A 634 -29.54 -26.14 10.24
C LEU A 634 -28.43 -25.08 10.48
N GLU A 635 -28.50 -24.39 11.62
CA GLU A 635 -27.48 -23.41 12.00
C GLU A 635 -26.11 -24.04 12.15
N ASP A 636 -26.00 -25.22 12.77
CA ASP A 636 -24.76 -25.96 12.94
C ASP A 636 -24.21 -26.46 11.59
N LEU A 637 -25.11 -26.85 10.66
CA LEU A 637 -24.72 -27.24 9.30
C LEU A 637 -24.14 -26.03 8.53
N CYS A 638 -24.75 -24.86 8.65
CA CYS A 638 -24.20 -23.63 8.05
C CYS A 638 -22.81 -23.31 8.60
N ASP A 639 -22.62 -23.32 9.92
CA ASP A 639 -21.35 -22.98 10.55
C ASP A 639 -20.25 -23.99 10.17
N ARG A 640 -20.58 -25.28 10.11
CA ARG A 640 -19.64 -26.34 9.68
C ARG A 640 -19.28 -26.24 8.20
N ALA A 641 -20.27 -25.94 7.33
CA ALA A 641 -20.02 -25.75 5.91
C ALA A 641 -19.02 -24.61 5.69
N LEU A 642 -19.19 -23.47 6.37
CA LEU A 642 -18.26 -22.36 6.30
C LEU A 642 -16.88 -22.70 6.86
N ALA A 643 -16.83 -23.38 8.01
CA ALA A 643 -15.55 -23.73 8.64
C ALA A 643 -14.70 -24.68 7.79
N GLU A 644 -15.34 -25.59 7.01
CA GLU A 644 -14.65 -26.56 6.17
C GLU A 644 -14.32 -26.02 4.77
N LEU A 645 -15.17 -25.15 4.19
CA LEU A 645 -15.03 -24.64 2.82
C LEU A 645 -14.34 -23.28 2.73
N VAL A 646 -14.42 -22.46 3.78
CA VAL A 646 -13.82 -21.13 3.83
C VAL A 646 -12.78 -21.08 4.96
N PRO A 647 -11.57 -21.64 4.74
CA PRO A 647 -10.56 -21.68 5.78
C PRO A 647 -10.07 -20.27 6.13
N SER A 648 -10.10 -19.96 7.43
CA SER A 648 -9.44 -18.79 8.07
C SER A 648 -9.86 -17.40 7.60
N GLY A 649 -11.14 -17.14 7.33
CA GLY A 649 -11.68 -15.77 7.33
C GLY A 649 -11.34 -14.89 6.13
N SER A 650 -10.71 -15.41 5.08
CA SER A 650 -10.42 -14.68 3.85
C SER A 650 -11.15 -15.29 2.67
N THR A 651 -12.23 -14.68 2.25
CA THR A 651 -12.98 -15.07 1.04
C THR A 651 -12.42 -14.33 -0.17
N ALA A 652 -12.15 -15.07 -1.25
CA ALA A 652 -11.75 -14.48 -2.53
C ALA A 652 -12.94 -13.79 -3.22
N ASP A 653 -14.15 -14.25 -2.93
CA ASP A 653 -15.44 -13.74 -3.40
C ASP A 653 -16.47 -13.74 -2.27
N ASP A 654 -17.60 -13.09 -2.49
CA ASP A 654 -18.72 -13.16 -1.58
C ASP A 654 -19.23 -14.58 -1.44
N THR A 655 -19.82 -14.90 -0.32
CA THR A 655 -20.36 -16.25 -0.06
C THR A 655 -21.74 -16.14 0.53
N ALA A 656 -22.73 -16.68 -0.15
CA ALA A 656 -24.09 -16.86 0.34
C ALA A 656 -24.42 -18.34 0.44
N LEU A 657 -24.99 -18.74 1.58
CA LEU A 657 -25.51 -20.09 1.82
C LEU A 657 -26.90 -19.99 2.44
N LEU A 658 -27.90 -20.59 1.79
CA LEU A 658 -29.25 -20.70 2.27
C LEU A 658 -29.62 -22.20 2.40
N LEU A 659 -29.84 -22.65 3.60
CA LEU A 659 -30.31 -23.99 3.90
C LEU A 659 -31.82 -23.99 4.19
N VAL A 660 -32.56 -24.88 3.53
CA VAL A 660 -34.00 -24.94 3.55
C VAL A 660 -34.44 -26.38 3.82
N ARG A 661 -35.01 -26.66 4.97
CA ARG A 661 -35.56 -27.99 5.26
C ARG A 661 -37.06 -27.99 5.01
N THR A 662 -37.52 -28.89 4.15
CA THR A 662 -38.93 -29.00 3.79
C THR A 662 -39.77 -29.47 4.95
N ARG A 663 -40.92 -28.85 5.11
CA ARG A 663 -41.95 -29.26 6.04
C ARG A 663 -43.19 -29.70 5.28
N GLU A 664 -44.01 -30.51 5.88
CA GLU A 664 -45.35 -30.85 5.42
C GLU A 664 -46.40 -30.02 6.19
N LEU A 665 -47.38 -29.50 5.48
CA LEU A 665 -48.56 -29.00 6.15
C LEU A 665 -49.32 -30.18 6.75
N ASP A 666 -49.75 -30.04 8.00
CA ASP A 666 -50.56 -31.06 8.64
C ASP A 666 -51.80 -31.39 7.77
N THR A 667 -52.04 -32.67 7.51
CA THR A 667 -53.18 -33.14 6.71
C THR A 667 -54.52 -32.65 7.27
N SER A 668 -54.56 -32.32 8.57
CA SER A 668 -55.72 -31.69 9.20
C SER A 668 -55.96 -30.24 8.81
N GLN A 669 -54.91 -29.59 8.24
CA GLN A 669 -54.92 -28.18 7.81
C GLN A 669 -55.29 -28.02 6.34
N VAL A 670 -55.36 -29.09 5.55
CA VAL A 670 -55.61 -29.04 4.12
C VAL A 670 -56.79 -29.96 3.78
N VAL A 671 -57.70 -29.46 2.98
CA VAL A 671 -58.78 -30.26 2.42
C VAL A 671 -58.93 -29.93 0.94
N GLU A 672 -59.14 -30.97 0.15
CA GLU A 672 -59.33 -30.84 -1.30
C GLU A 672 -60.55 -31.57 -1.77
N TRP A 673 -61.32 -30.98 -2.67
CA TRP A 673 -62.50 -31.58 -3.29
C TRP A 673 -62.42 -31.43 -4.80
N GLU A 674 -62.84 -32.47 -5.50
CA GLU A 674 -63.05 -32.43 -6.92
C GLU A 674 -64.59 -32.37 -7.21
N LEU A 675 -64.93 -31.35 -7.97
CA LEU A 675 -66.32 -31.06 -8.32
C LEU A 675 -66.54 -31.14 -9.83
N PRO A 676 -67.67 -31.66 -10.33
CA PRO A 676 -67.99 -31.61 -11.74
C PRO A 676 -68.25 -30.16 -12.19
N ALA A 677 -67.92 -29.83 -13.46
CA ALA A 677 -68.17 -28.50 -14.02
C ALA A 677 -69.67 -28.34 -14.35
N GLU A 678 -70.52 -28.40 -13.33
CA GLU A 678 -72.00 -28.31 -13.47
C GLU A 678 -72.51 -27.18 -12.55
N PRO A 679 -73.61 -26.50 -12.88
CA PRO A 679 -74.19 -25.45 -12.03
C PRO A 679 -74.43 -25.83 -10.56
N VAL A 680 -74.59 -27.08 -10.28
CA VAL A 680 -74.81 -27.62 -8.94
C VAL A 680 -73.57 -27.57 -8.05
N ALA A 681 -72.42 -27.46 -8.69
CA ALA A 681 -71.12 -27.39 -7.97
C ALA A 681 -71.04 -26.19 -7.03
N ALA A 682 -71.57 -25.03 -7.39
CA ALA A 682 -71.61 -23.84 -6.55
C ALA A 682 -72.41 -24.03 -5.25
N GLY A 683 -73.51 -24.76 -5.29
CA GLY A 683 -74.26 -25.12 -4.06
C GLY A 683 -73.50 -26.14 -3.21
N ARG A 684 -72.87 -27.10 -3.87
CA ARG A 684 -72.16 -28.19 -3.22
C ARG A 684 -70.92 -27.71 -2.49
N VAL A 685 -70.18 -26.74 -3.11
CA VAL A 685 -68.97 -26.15 -2.51
C VAL A 685 -69.34 -25.38 -1.22
N ARG A 686 -70.45 -24.66 -1.19
CA ARG A 686 -70.91 -23.95 0.00
C ARG A 686 -71.07 -24.93 1.19
N ASP A 687 -71.83 -26.04 0.99
CA ASP A 687 -72.04 -27.05 2.03
C ASP A 687 -70.67 -27.68 2.48
N LEU A 688 -69.76 -27.90 1.61
CA LEU A 688 -68.42 -28.47 1.91
C LEU A 688 -67.60 -27.49 2.74
N VAL A 689 -67.52 -26.24 2.31
CA VAL A 689 -66.82 -25.18 2.99
C VAL A 689 -67.33 -24.93 4.39
N THR A 690 -68.63 -24.78 4.55
CA THR A 690 -69.30 -24.60 5.88
C THR A 690 -68.89 -25.70 6.84
N ARG A 691 -69.07 -26.96 6.41
CA ARG A 691 -68.76 -28.11 7.28
C ARG A 691 -67.27 -28.14 7.66
N GLN A 692 -66.37 -27.77 6.73
CA GLN A 692 -64.95 -27.79 6.98
C GLN A 692 -64.53 -26.67 7.93
N LEU A 693 -65.07 -25.46 7.75
CA LEU A 693 -64.77 -24.32 8.62
C LEU A 693 -65.33 -24.58 10.04
N HIS A 694 -66.49 -25.18 10.16
CA HIS A 694 -67.01 -25.62 11.46
C HIS A 694 -66.09 -26.68 12.11
N HIS A 695 -65.53 -27.63 11.34
CA HIS A 695 -64.57 -28.61 11.85
C HIS A 695 -63.23 -27.94 12.30
N TRP A 696 -62.87 -26.80 11.72
CA TRP A 696 -61.66 -26.01 12.05
C TRP A 696 -61.91 -24.93 13.13
N ASP A 697 -63.15 -24.82 13.70
CA ASP A 697 -63.55 -23.75 14.62
C ASP A 697 -63.40 -22.33 14.01
N LEU A 698 -63.70 -22.22 12.73
CA LEU A 698 -63.57 -20.96 11.94
C LEU A 698 -64.95 -20.49 11.45
N ASP A 699 -66.00 -20.71 12.22
CA ASP A 699 -67.41 -20.37 11.87
C ASP A 699 -67.57 -18.89 11.48
N GLU A 700 -66.78 -17.97 12.05
CA GLU A 700 -66.81 -16.55 11.71
C GLU A 700 -66.45 -16.25 10.25
N LEU A 701 -65.65 -17.08 9.61
CA LEU A 701 -65.25 -16.94 8.21
C LEU A 701 -66.26 -17.64 7.28
N SER A 702 -67.23 -18.45 7.76
CA SER A 702 -68.12 -19.27 6.93
C SER A 702 -68.82 -18.45 5.86
N PHE A 703 -69.49 -17.38 6.22
CA PHE A 703 -70.27 -16.56 5.30
C PHE A 703 -69.36 -15.98 4.15
N THR A 704 -68.24 -15.45 4.52
CA THR A 704 -67.28 -14.86 3.55
C THR A 704 -66.69 -15.93 2.64
N THR A 705 -66.23 -17.04 3.21
CA THR A 705 -65.57 -18.11 2.44
C THR A 705 -66.57 -18.87 1.55
N GLU A 706 -67.75 -19.10 2.01
CA GLU A 706 -68.85 -19.67 1.19
C GLU A 706 -69.12 -18.80 -0.04
N LEU A 707 -69.28 -17.52 0.19
CA LEU A 707 -69.47 -16.57 -0.96
C LEU A 707 -68.32 -16.58 -1.90
N VAL A 708 -67.08 -16.44 -1.41
CA VAL A 708 -65.84 -16.50 -2.22
C VAL A 708 -65.76 -17.80 -3.01
N ALA A 709 -65.89 -18.96 -2.37
CA ALA A 709 -65.79 -20.25 -3.02
C ALA A 709 -66.91 -20.44 -4.06
N SER A 710 -68.16 -20.04 -3.78
CA SER A 710 -69.27 -20.16 -4.73
C SER A 710 -69.10 -19.27 -5.97
N GLU A 711 -68.57 -18.05 -5.80
CA GLU A 711 -68.32 -17.16 -6.95
C GLU A 711 -67.16 -17.68 -7.79
N LEU A 712 -66.05 -18.16 -7.16
CA LEU A 712 -64.94 -18.75 -7.92
C LEU A 712 -65.33 -20.02 -8.64
N VAL A 713 -66.12 -20.94 -8.00
CA VAL A 713 -66.58 -22.16 -8.65
C VAL A 713 -67.60 -21.81 -9.77
N THR A 714 -68.45 -20.81 -9.56
CA THR A 714 -69.38 -20.35 -10.61
C THR A 714 -68.63 -19.84 -11.84
N ASN A 715 -67.56 -19.11 -11.62
CA ASN A 715 -66.70 -18.66 -12.69
C ASN A 715 -65.99 -19.82 -13.40
N ALA A 716 -65.50 -20.82 -12.68
CA ALA A 716 -64.90 -22.03 -13.25
C ALA A 716 -65.93 -22.82 -14.10
N VAL A 717 -67.14 -23.04 -13.61
CA VAL A 717 -68.25 -23.69 -14.37
C VAL A 717 -68.62 -22.94 -15.63
N ARG A 718 -68.56 -21.60 -15.61
CA ARG A 718 -68.93 -20.76 -16.76
C ARG A 718 -67.86 -20.67 -17.84
N TYR A 719 -66.57 -20.75 -17.48
CA TYR A 719 -65.46 -20.42 -18.37
C TYR A 719 -64.44 -21.57 -18.57
N ALA A 720 -64.63 -22.73 -17.96
CA ALA A 720 -63.74 -23.86 -18.09
C ALA A 720 -64.53 -25.17 -18.41
N GLU A 721 -63.83 -26.12 -19.04
CA GLU A 721 -64.29 -27.45 -19.33
C GLU A 721 -63.47 -28.44 -18.52
N GLY A 722 -64.14 -29.28 -17.69
CA GLY A 722 -63.41 -30.30 -16.91
C GLY A 722 -63.72 -30.21 -15.42
N PRO A 723 -63.15 -31.11 -14.62
CA PRO A 723 -63.36 -31.12 -13.15
C PRO A 723 -62.76 -29.84 -12.54
N ILE A 724 -63.48 -29.28 -11.56
CA ILE A 724 -63.06 -28.14 -10.76
C ILE A 724 -62.52 -28.66 -9.47
N ARG A 725 -61.30 -28.29 -9.16
CA ARG A 725 -60.66 -28.64 -7.88
C ARG A 725 -60.73 -27.45 -6.93
N VAL A 726 -61.29 -27.70 -5.75
CA VAL A 726 -61.37 -26.67 -4.68
C VAL A 726 -60.54 -27.13 -3.52
N ARG A 727 -59.64 -26.27 -3.05
CA ARG A 727 -58.76 -26.56 -1.90
C ARG A 727 -58.93 -25.46 -0.87
N LEU A 728 -59.06 -25.86 0.42
CA LEU A 728 -58.93 -24.95 1.56
C LEU A 728 -57.67 -25.31 2.32
N ILE A 729 -56.91 -24.28 2.73
CA ILE A 729 -55.73 -24.45 3.53
C ILE A 729 -55.81 -23.51 4.75
N ARG A 730 -55.69 -24.10 5.95
CA ARG A 730 -55.61 -23.38 7.22
C ARG A 730 -54.13 -23.25 7.62
N ASP A 731 -53.53 -22.15 7.27
CA ASP A 731 -52.14 -21.83 7.64
C ASP A 731 -52.11 -20.54 8.49
N ARG A 732 -51.40 -19.52 8.13
CA ARG A 732 -51.39 -18.18 8.77
C ARG A 732 -52.63 -17.38 8.44
N THR A 733 -53.25 -17.71 7.35
CA THR A 733 -54.51 -17.21 6.84
C THR A 733 -55.35 -18.39 6.38
N LEU A 734 -56.61 -18.17 6.15
CA LEU A 734 -57.42 -19.13 5.44
C LEU A 734 -57.28 -18.89 3.93
N LEU A 735 -56.73 -19.88 3.23
CA LEU A 735 -56.63 -19.88 1.78
C LEU A 735 -57.77 -20.70 1.16
N CYS A 736 -58.36 -20.13 0.11
CA CYS A 736 -59.30 -20.84 -0.75
C CYS A 736 -58.79 -20.79 -2.18
N GLU A 737 -58.52 -21.96 -2.76
CA GLU A 737 -58.02 -22.13 -4.12
C GLU A 737 -59.06 -22.84 -4.97
N VAL A 738 -59.31 -22.34 -6.16
CA VAL A 738 -60.16 -22.98 -7.16
C VAL A 738 -59.40 -23.14 -8.45
N ALA A 739 -59.10 -24.38 -8.82
CA ALA A 739 -58.38 -24.72 -10.03
C ALA A 739 -59.35 -25.24 -11.10
N ASP A 740 -59.16 -24.77 -12.34
CA ASP A 740 -59.92 -25.19 -13.51
C ASP A 740 -58.97 -25.36 -14.72
N THR A 741 -59.47 -26.04 -15.75
CA THR A 741 -58.73 -26.32 -16.96
C THR A 741 -58.70 -25.15 -17.99
N GLY A 742 -59.27 -24.01 -17.66
CA GLY A 742 -59.33 -22.84 -18.54
C GLY A 742 -58.07 -21.99 -18.50
N HIS A 743 -57.65 -21.42 -19.64
CA HIS A 743 -56.50 -20.55 -19.76
C HIS A 743 -56.86 -19.08 -19.91
N THR A 744 -58.16 -18.72 -19.78
CA THR A 744 -58.61 -17.33 -19.89
C THR A 744 -58.29 -16.52 -18.63
N SER A 745 -57.61 -15.40 -18.81
CA SER A 745 -57.30 -14.49 -17.69
C SER A 745 -58.59 -13.91 -17.09
N PRO A 746 -58.82 -13.97 -15.79
CA PRO A 746 -59.92 -13.31 -15.16
C PRO A 746 -59.72 -11.79 -15.20
N HIS A 747 -60.71 -11.06 -15.72
CA HIS A 747 -60.69 -9.61 -15.76
C HIS A 747 -61.68 -9.04 -14.75
N LEU A 748 -61.24 -8.13 -13.89
CA LEU A 748 -62.12 -7.28 -13.11
C LEU A 748 -62.87 -6.33 -14.07
N ARG A 749 -64.19 -6.60 -14.26
CA ARG A 749 -65.05 -5.67 -14.98
C ARG A 749 -65.81 -4.79 -13.98
N HIS A 750 -65.72 -3.47 -14.16
CA HIS A 750 -66.68 -2.57 -13.54
C HIS A 750 -67.99 -2.70 -14.35
N SER A 751 -68.90 -3.55 -13.89
CA SER A 751 -70.20 -3.65 -14.48
C SER A 751 -71.05 -2.45 -14.05
N GLY A 752 -71.80 -1.82 -15.02
CA GLY A 752 -72.77 -0.80 -14.70
C GLY A 752 -73.93 -1.39 -13.86
N GLU A 753 -74.78 -0.55 -13.31
CA GLU A 753 -75.86 -0.93 -12.40
C GLU A 753 -76.88 -1.95 -12.97
N ASP A 754 -76.94 -2.14 -14.31
CA ASP A 754 -77.88 -3.01 -14.99
C ASP A 754 -77.32 -4.37 -15.46
N ASP A 755 -76.06 -4.68 -15.23
CA ASP A 755 -75.44 -5.93 -15.65
C ASP A 755 -75.56 -7.03 -14.58
N GLU A 756 -76.37 -8.04 -14.80
CA GLU A 756 -76.53 -9.23 -13.93
C GLU A 756 -75.27 -10.18 -13.96
N GLY A 757 -74.27 -9.93 -14.80
CA GLY A 757 -73.10 -10.78 -14.92
C GLY A 757 -71.80 -10.03 -14.81
N GLY A 758 -70.84 -10.49 -14.01
CA GLY A 758 -69.47 -9.97 -13.95
C GLY A 758 -69.04 -9.33 -12.63
N ARG A 759 -69.93 -9.31 -11.60
CA ARG A 759 -69.62 -8.73 -10.26
C ARG A 759 -68.90 -9.72 -9.33
N GLY A 760 -68.83 -11.01 -9.66
CA GLY A 760 -68.31 -12.04 -8.73
C GLY A 760 -66.89 -11.80 -8.28
N LEU A 761 -65.95 -11.58 -9.19
CA LEU A 761 -64.55 -11.30 -8.82
C LEU A 761 -64.35 -9.96 -8.11
N PHE A 762 -65.19 -8.96 -8.42
CA PHE A 762 -65.15 -7.67 -7.70
C PHE A 762 -65.57 -7.85 -6.24
N ILE A 763 -66.64 -8.67 -5.98
CA ILE A 763 -67.08 -9.02 -4.65
C ILE A 763 -66.01 -9.81 -3.89
N VAL A 764 -65.38 -10.79 -4.56
CA VAL A 764 -64.27 -11.56 -3.99
C VAL A 764 -63.14 -10.60 -3.59
N ALA A 765 -62.72 -9.69 -4.45
CA ALA A 765 -61.66 -8.74 -4.17
C ALA A 765 -61.93 -7.82 -2.97
N GLN A 766 -63.19 -7.53 -2.66
CA GLN A 766 -63.57 -6.72 -1.48
C GLN A 766 -63.64 -7.52 -0.19
N LEU A 767 -63.83 -8.80 -0.26
CA LEU A 767 -64.05 -9.67 0.90
C LEU A 767 -62.78 -10.35 1.42
N VAL A 768 -61.74 -10.36 0.63
CA VAL A 768 -60.49 -11.06 0.97
C VAL A 768 -59.32 -10.08 1.11
N GLN A 769 -58.35 -10.45 1.89
CA GLN A 769 -57.15 -9.66 2.11
C GLN A 769 -56.28 -9.58 0.84
N ARG A 770 -56.15 -10.70 0.16
CA ARG A 770 -55.39 -10.86 -1.10
C ARG A 770 -56.10 -11.88 -1.98
N TRP A 771 -55.93 -11.72 -3.28
CA TRP A 771 -56.36 -12.71 -4.28
C TRP A 771 -55.47 -12.62 -5.50
N GLY A 772 -55.44 -13.68 -6.29
CA GLY A 772 -54.64 -13.71 -7.53
C GLY A 772 -54.98 -14.91 -8.37
N THR A 773 -54.28 -15.03 -9.50
CA THR A 773 -54.43 -16.15 -10.43
C THR A 773 -53.04 -16.67 -10.77
N ARG A 774 -52.84 -17.96 -10.70
CA ARG A 774 -51.65 -18.64 -11.21
C ARG A 774 -52.06 -19.54 -12.37
N TYR A 775 -51.18 -19.65 -13.34
CA TYR A 775 -51.37 -20.48 -14.52
C TYR A 775 -50.42 -21.68 -14.45
N SER A 776 -50.89 -22.83 -14.91
CA SER A 776 -50.13 -24.06 -15.06
C SER A 776 -50.38 -24.64 -16.46
N GLN A 777 -49.63 -25.64 -16.87
CA GLN A 777 -49.86 -26.35 -18.10
C GLN A 777 -51.24 -26.99 -18.17
N SER A 778 -51.82 -27.32 -17.02
CA SER A 778 -53.15 -27.97 -16.91
C SER A 778 -54.33 -27.02 -16.78
N GLY A 779 -54.11 -25.72 -16.70
CA GLY A 779 -55.16 -24.72 -16.49
C GLY A 779 -54.75 -23.55 -15.61
N LYS A 780 -55.73 -22.98 -14.89
CA LYS A 780 -55.48 -21.88 -13.96
C LYS A 780 -56.01 -22.22 -12.55
N THR A 781 -55.39 -21.58 -11.55
CA THR A 781 -55.89 -21.59 -10.14
C THR A 781 -56.14 -20.16 -9.72
N ILE A 782 -57.34 -19.85 -9.29
CA ILE A 782 -57.67 -18.58 -8.64
C ILE A 782 -57.61 -18.85 -7.11
N TRP A 783 -56.83 -18.05 -6.41
CA TRP A 783 -56.64 -18.19 -4.98
C TRP A 783 -57.01 -16.90 -4.24
N THR A 784 -57.45 -17.08 -2.96
CA THR A 784 -57.84 -15.98 -2.07
C THR A 784 -57.28 -16.24 -0.68
N GLU A 785 -56.90 -15.18 0.03
CA GLU A 785 -56.42 -15.21 1.41
C GLU A 785 -57.34 -14.39 2.32
N GLN A 786 -57.74 -14.95 3.43
CA GLN A 786 -58.56 -14.32 4.45
C GLN A 786 -57.82 -14.36 5.79
N ALA A 787 -57.69 -13.22 6.46
CA ALA A 787 -57.12 -13.18 7.79
C ALA A 787 -58.02 -13.89 8.80
N PHE A 788 -57.38 -14.56 9.75
CA PHE A 788 -58.14 -15.05 10.90
C PHE A 788 -58.63 -13.86 11.75
N PRO A 789 -59.82 -13.97 12.34
CA PRO A 789 -60.29 -12.96 13.27
C PRO A 789 -59.31 -12.84 14.44
N PRO A 790 -59.08 -11.63 14.99
CA PRO A 790 -58.23 -11.47 16.13
C PRO A 790 -58.72 -12.35 17.26
N ALA A 791 -57.86 -13.15 17.90
CA ALA A 791 -58.23 -13.95 19.07
C ALA A 791 -58.84 -13.02 20.12
N GLU A 792 -60.07 -13.29 20.55
CA GLU A 792 -60.69 -12.57 21.65
C GLU A 792 -59.74 -12.64 22.86
N GLU A 793 -59.21 -11.51 23.31
CA GLU A 793 -58.54 -11.45 24.61
C GLU A 793 -59.48 -11.92 25.66
N PRO A 794 -59.16 -12.91 26.55
CA PRO A 794 -60.03 -13.36 27.60
C PRO A 794 -60.44 -12.18 28.47
N PRO A 795 -61.71 -11.98 28.73
CA PRO A 795 -62.20 -10.86 29.52
C PRO A 795 -61.73 -11.00 30.98
N GLY A 796 -60.78 -10.13 31.33
CA GLY A 796 -60.48 -9.97 32.75
C GLY A 796 -59.02 -10.12 33.11
N LEU A 797 -58.39 -8.97 33.10
CA LEU A 797 -57.50 -8.49 34.17
C LEU A 797 -57.04 -7.06 33.76
N ARG A 798 -57.91 -6.09 34.08
CA ARG A 798 -57.42 -4.70 34.17
C ARG A 798 -56.69 -4.58 35.51
N PRO A 799 -55.52 -3.87 35.52
CA PRO A 799 -54.72 -3.65 36.72
C PRO A 799 -55.48 -2.78 37.77
#